data_1b8b86b62be79de161cf4ad9f14bda90
#
_entry.id   1b8b86b62be79de161cf4ad9f14bda90
#
_cell.length_a   1.000
_cell.length_b   1.000
_cell.length_c   1.000
_cell.angle_alpha   90.00
_cell.angle_beta   90.00
_cell.angle_gamma   90.00
#
_symmetry.space_group_name_H-M   'P 1'
#
loop_
_entity.id
_entity.type
_entity.pdbx_description
1 polymer ?
#
loop_
_entity_poly.entity_id
_entity_poly.type
_entity_poly.pdbx_seq_one_letter_code
_entity_poly.pdbx_strand_id
1 'polypeptide(L)'
;MSRKEHITVIYSHTITSEAGNLSPHTRDRVLLALIADEPVCEAQHTDVSVILDIMGHLVTLATCSLNQWALDFEGNAERIIESIRQAKAAGATLRVGPELEITGYGVLDGFLEGDTFLHSWEMLARIIDHPDCQDIVVDVGLPVRHRNVRYNCRVIFYNRKIVLIRPKMWLANDGNYREHRHFTPWQRPQEVEDYYLESIVGKITGQYKVPFGDAVISTRDTCLGLETCEELFTPNGPHVPYGLAGVEIISNSSGSHHELKKLDTRVNLITQATKLSGGIYLYANQQGCDGDRLYYDGCAMIVINGEIVAQGSQFSLNDVEVVTATVDIEEVRTYRCNASRGLQASKQSPYVRLDIDIRLSRRDEDAEPSLATSQPIKPRYHAPEEEIALGPACWLWDYLRRCGAAGFFLPLSGGIDSCATATIVHSMCREVLKAVREGNEQVIKDVRRLCAKPADSEWLPTTTQEICKCIFHTSYMGTQNSGKETRDRAARLAADIGSYHIDFNFDTVVTSIMNLFTVITNFQPRFKVHGGSSAENAALQNVQARLRMVLSYLFASLLPAVRQRPGGGGLLVLASSNVDGKSLKHEHRTLLSIFTNRCHRMYDASSADLNPIGSVSKVDLKKFISWSGHSFDLPILEEFIHATPTAELEPITHDYVQSDEADMGVTYAQLGVFGYLRKVAKLGPYSMYEKLLHMWGNEYSPREIYEKTRHFFYYYSINRHKMTVLTPSYHAEQYSPEDNRHDLRQFLYPPFTWAYKKMEDNVKYWESKGWTTGKGGKKSVKAD
;
A
#
# COMPACT_ATOMS: atom_id res chain seq x y z
N MET A 1 52.75 31.56 2.39
CA MET A 1 51.68 32.36 2.91
C MET A 1 50.96 31.54 3.96
N SER A 2 50.88 32.07 5.16
CA SER A 2 50.36 31.31 6.30
C SER A 2 48.84 31.29 6.29
N ARG A 3 48.21 30.25 6.85
CA ARG A 3 46.77 30.06 7.00
C ARG A 3 46.01 31.30 7.57
N LYS A 4 46.71 32.17 8.29
CA LYS A 4 46.19 33.44 8.85
C LYS A 4 45.90 34.51 7.78
N GLU A 5 46.67 34.58 6.72
CA GLU A 5 46.46 35.61 5.66
C GLU A 5 45.26 35.28 4.77
N HIS A 6 44.94 33.99 4.56
CA HIS A 6 43.79 33.59 3.78
C HIS A 6 42.45 33.85 4.50
N ILE A 7 42.41 33.63 5.81
CA ILE A 7 41.20 33.89 6.63
C ILE A 7 40.91 35.39 6.67
N THR A 8 41.90 36.22 6.81
CA THR A 8 41.72 37.70 6.90
C THR A 8 41.14 38.29 5.60
N VAL A 9 41.45 37.73 4.43
CA VAL A 9 40.96 38.25 3.13
C VAL A 9 39.49 37.83 2.91
N ILE A 10 39.07 36.61 3.31
CA ILE A 10 37.69 36.14 3.18
C ILE A 10 36.74 36.92 4.11
N TYR A 11 37.18 37.18 5.35
CA TYR A 11 36.37 37.94 6.32
C TYR A 11 36.19 39.41 5.93
N SER A 12 37.20 40.06 5.30
CA SER A 12 37.07 41.46 4.88
C SER A 12 36.05 41.66 3.75
N HIS A 13 35.82 40.66 2.89
CA HIS A 13 34.85 40.77 1.78
C HIS A 13 33.40 40.57 2.23
N THR A 14 33.15 39.67 3.17
CA THR A 14 31.79 39.40 3.69
C THR A 14 31.28 40.53 4.59
N ILE A 15 32.14 41.07 5.45
CA ILE A 15 31.78 42.16 6.38
C ILE A 15 31.51 43.49 5.65
N THR A 16 32.13 43.72 4.50
CA THR A 16 31.89 44.99 3.73
C THR A 16 30.55 44.99 2.99
N SER A 17 29.95 43.83 2.69
CA SER A 17 28.67 43.78 2.01
C SER A 17 27.48 43.92 2.96
N GLU A 18 27.58 43.48 4.22
CA GLU A 18 26.48 43.53 5.22
C GLU A 18 26.57 44.70 6.19
N ALA A 19 27.73 45.32 6.36
CA ALA A 19 27.96 46.47 7.23
C ALA A 19 27.17 47.76 6.80
N GLY A 20 26.37 47.69 5.72
CA GLY A 20 25.59 48.82 5.25
C GLY A 20 24.51 49.31 6.23
N ASN A 21 24.07 48.48 7.15
CA ASN A 21 22.96 48.78 8.05
C ASN A 21 23.35 48.99 9.54
N LEU A 22 24.63 49.01 9.86
CA LEU A 22 25.08 49.23 11.24
C LEU A 22 25.46 50.71 11.48
N SER A 23 25.13 51.20 12.68
CA SER A 23 25.49 52.56 13.08
C SER A 23 26.99 52.80 13.05
N PRO A 24 27.45 54.04 12.78
CA PRO A 24 28.88 54.38 12.73
C PRO A 24 29.69 53.96 13.97
N HIS A 25 29.10 54.04 15.15
CA HIS A 25 29.74 53.64 16.41
C HIS A 25 30.03 52.14 16.55
N THR A 26 29.22 51.30 15.92
CA THR A 26 29.37 49.84 15.96
C THR A 26 30.42 49.37 14.94
N ARG A 27 30.52 50.06 13.78
CA ARG A 27 31.56 49.76 12.78
C ARG A 27 32.99 49.97 13.30
N ASP A 28 33.23 51.10 13.99
CA ASP A 28 34.56 51.44 14.48
C ASP A 28 35.04 50.50 15.61
N ARG A 29 34.10 49.97 16.40
CA ARG A 29 34.43 48.99 17.47
C ARG A 29 34.76 47.59 16.91
N VAL A 30 34.05 47.12 15.92
CA VAL A 30 34.32 45.83 15.27
C VAL A 30 35.67 45.87 14.53
N LEU A 31 35.96 46.98 13.84
CA LEU A 31 37.25 47.11 13.16
C LEU A 31 38.45 47.23 14.10
N LEU A 32 38.29 47.93 15.25
CA LEU A 32 39.32 48.06 16.28
C LEU A 32 39.59 46.77 17.08
N ALA A 33 38.58 45.93 17.29
CA ALA A 33 38.73 44.64 17.97
C ALA A 33 39.52 43.62 17.12
N LEU A 34 39.49 43.75 15.81
CA LEU A 34 40.20 42.87 14.86
C LEU A 34 41.69 43.25 14.68
N ILE A 35 42.12 44.42 15.12
CA ILE A 35 43.46 44.98 14.89
C ILE A 35 44.30 45.00 16.16
N ALA A 36 43.71 44.85 17.34
CA ALA A 36 44.42 44.94 18.63
C ALA A 36 44.65 43.53 19.23
N ASP A 37 45.93 43.22 19.44
CA ASP A 37 46.41 42.01 20.14
C ASP A 37 46.33 42.17 21.69
N GLU A 38 45.23 42.69 22.23
CA GLU A 38 45.04 42.83 23.68
C GLU A 38 43.95 41.91 24.22
N PRO A 39 44.06 41.35 25.44
CA PRO A 39 43.09 40.40 26.00
C PRO A 39 41.77 41.09 26.29
N VAL A 40 40.71 40.57 25.68
CA VAL A 40 39.32 41.05 25.75
C VAL A 40 38.77 40.77 27.14
N CYS A 41 38.29 41.84 27.79
CA CYS A 41 37.63 41.80 29.10
C CYS A 41 36.30 41.06 29.06
N GLU A 42 35.94 40.31 30.10
CA GLU A 42 34.75 39.42 30.24
C GLU A 42 33.38 40.02 29.89
N ALA A 43 33.29 41.32 29.66
CA ALA A 43 31.99 41.97 29.32
C ALA A 43 31.60 41.91 27.82
N GLN A 44 32.40 41.28 26.95
CA GLN A 44 32.19 41.26 25.49
C GLN A 44 31.81 39.90 24.93
N HIS A 45 31.58 38.87 25.75
CA HIS A 45 31.16 37.54 25.29
C HIS A 45 29.78 37.51 24.66
N THR A 46 28.90 38.47 24.94
CA THR A 46 27.53 38.55 24.38
C THR A 46 27.48 38.91 22.89
N ASP A 47 28.45 39.69 22.39
CA ASP A 47 28.41 40.11 20.98
C ASP A 47 29.05 39.10 20.02
N VAL A 48 29.97 38.26 20.51
CA VAL A 48 30.58 37.18 19.70
C VAL A 48 29.63 36.00 19.57
N SER A 49 28.81 35.72 20.59
CA SER A 49 27.77 34.68 20.57
C SER A 49 26.66 34.96 19.54
N VAL A 50 26.34 36.22 19.31
CA VAL A 50 25.34 36.64 18.30
C VAL A 50 25.87 36.46 16.87
N ILE A 51 27.18 36.59 16.66
CA ILE A 51 27.76 36.39 15.31
C ILE A 51 27.91 34.89 15.01
N LEU A 52 28.22 34.06 16.01
CA LEU A 52 28.30 32.60 15.85
C LEU A 52 26.90 31.94 15.74
N ASP A 53 25.87 32.57 16.29
CA ASP A 53 24.48 32.10 16.24
C ASP A 53 23.86 32.13 14.81
N ILE A 54 24.55 32.75 13.84
CA ILE A 54 24.11 32.84 12.43
C ILE A 54 24.62 31.66 11.58
N MET A 55 25.54 30.83 12.07
CA MET A 55 26.27 29.86 11.25
C MET A 55 25.86 28.39 11.41
N GLY A 56 24.91 28.05 12.27
CA GLY A 56 24.41 26.66 12.37
C GLY A 56 23.52 26.30 11.19
N HIS A 57 23.89 25.26 10.42
CA HIS A 57 23.17 24.84 9.21
C HIS A 57 22.89 23.33 9.13
N LEU A 58 23.51 22.52 9.99
CA LEU A 58 23.26 21.09 10.06
C LEU A 58 21.97 20.80 10.83
N VAL A 59 21.04 20.08 10.20
CA VAL A 59 19.76 19.68 10.82
C VAL A 59 19.56 18.18 10.71
N THR A 60 19.19 17.54 11.82
CA THR A 60 18.73 16.16 11.82
C THR A 60 17.21 16.14 11.80
N LEU A 61 16.64 15.50 10.79
CA LEU A 61 15.21 15.43 10.54
C LEU A 61 14.73 13.98 10.59
N ALA A 62 13.50 13.77 11.04
CA ALA A 62 12.89 12.46 11.14
C ALA A 62 11.56 12.39 10.41
N THR A 63 11.34 11.30 9.71
CA THR A 63 10.06 10.89 9.15
C THR A 63 9.81 9.43 9.50
N CYS A 64 8.55 8.97 9.51
CA CYS A 64 8.29 7.61 9.99
C CYS A 64 7.24 6.86 9.17
N SER A 65 7.32 5.54 9.27
CA SER A 65 6.26 4.61 8.91
C SER A 65 5.67 4.02 10.18
N LEU A 66 4.34 4.08 10.32
CA LEU A 66 3.63 3.57 11.50
C LEU A 66 2.56 2.57 11.09
N ASN A 67 2.52 1.45 11.78
CA ASN A 67 1.49 0.43 11.63
C ASN A 67 0.27 0.78 12.50
N GLN A 68 -0.44 1.83 12.09
CA GLN A 68 -1.63 2.28 12.76
C GLN A 68 -2.82 1.35 12.47
N TRP A 69 -3.80 1.37 13.35
CA TRP A 69 -5.02 0.60 13.18
C TRP A 69 -6.23 1.49 13.36
N ALA A 70 -7.20 1.37 12.45
CA ALA A 70 -8.41 2.17 12.48
C ALA A 70 -9.12 2.10 13.83
N LEU A 71 -9.34 3.27 14.44
CA LEU A 71 -9.99 3.48 15.73
C LEU A 71 -9.27 2.88 16.95
N ASP A 72 -8.03 2.40 16.80
CA ASP A 72 -7.18 2.00 17.92
C ASP A 72 -6.49 3.24 18.55
N PHE A 73 -7.27 4.14 19.12
CA PHE A 73 -6.82 5.45 19.58
C PHE A 73 -5.64 5.38 20.54
N GLU A 74 -5.71 4.52 21.55
CA GLU A 74 -4.63 4.37 22.54
C GLU A 74 -3.38 3.76 21.93
N GLY A 75 -3.51 2.64 21.18
CA GLY A 75 -2.38 2.00 20.54
C GLY A 75 -1.73 2.89 19.49
N ASN A 76 -2.51 3.65 18.72
CA ASN A 76 -2.01 4.61 17.76
C ASN A 76 -1.22 5.73 18.46
N ALA A 77 -1.73 6.27 19.58
CA ALA A 77 -1.04 7.30 20.34
C ALA A 77 0.28 6.79 20.93
N GLU A 78 0.34 5.57 21.45
CA GLU A 78 1.59 4.96 21.94
C GLU A 78 2.63 4.83 20.82
N ARG A 79 2.24 4.37 19.63
CA ARG A 79 3.15 4.27 18.47
C ARG A 79 3.64 5.64 17.99
N ILE A 80 2.79 6.68 18.07
CA ILE A 80 3.19 8.07 17.77
C ILE A 80 4.23 8.53 18.81
N ILE A 81 3.97 8.38 20.10
CA ILE A 81 4.89 8.77 21.18
C ILE A 81 6.22 8.03 21.04
N GLU A 82 6.18 6.72 20.77
CA GLU A 82 7.40 5.92 20.55
C GLU A 82 8.21 6.45 19.34
N SER A 83 7.56 6.80 18.25
CA SER A 83 8.24 7.37 17.08
C SER A 83 8.89 8.73 17.39
N ILE A 84 8.26 9.55 18.25
CA ILE A 84 8.83 10.82 18.71
C ILE A 84 10.05 10.55 19.59
N ARG A 85 9.97 9.57 20.50
CA ARG A 85 11.09 9.17 21.37
C ARG A 85 12.29 8.70 20.55
N GLN A 86 12.07 7.85 19.53
CA GLN A 86 13.12 7.38 18.62
C GLN A 86 13.72 8.52 17.80
N ALA A 87 12.90 9.44 17.29
CA ALA A 87 13.35 10.62 16.56
C ALA A 87 14.27 11.49 17.44
N LYS A 88 13.86 11.78 18.69
CA LYS A 88 14.68 12.54 19.65
C LYS A 88 15.98 11.83 20.01
N ALA A 89 15.92 10.52 20.23
CA ALA A 89 17.12 9.73 20.53
C ALA A 89 18.14 9.76 19.39
N ALA A 90 17.67 9.88 18.14
CA ALA A 90 18.52 10.10 16.96
C ALA A 90 18.95 11.57 16.78
N GLY A 91 18.55 12.46 17.67
CA GLY A 91 18.90 13.88 17.63
C GLY A 91 18.08 14.71 16.62
N ALA A 92 16.93 14.22 16.19
CA ALA A 92 16.07 14.97 15.29
C ALA A 92 15.35 16.11 16.03
N THR A 93 15.18 17.23 15.33
CA THR A 93 14.47 18.43 15.82
C THR A 93 13.07 18.60 15.23
N LEU A 94 12.75 17.79 14.20
CA LEU A 94 11.44 17.67 13.58
C LEU A 94 11.09 16.20 13.37
N ARG A 95 9.87 15.80 13.76
CA ARG A 95 9.31 14.49 13.46
C ARG A 95 8.04 14.63 12.62
N VAL A 96 7.99 13.96 11.49
CA VAL A 96 6.84 13.92 10.57
C VAL A 96 6.18 12.54 10.61
N GLY A 97 4.87 12.52 10.90
CA GLY A 97 4.07 11.30 10.95
C GLY A 97 3.20 11.07 9.71
N PRO A 98 2.61 9.87 9.57
CA PRO A 98 1.67 9.55 8.50
C PRO A 98 0.37 10.35 8.54
N GLU A 99 -0.36 10.33 7.43
CA GLU A 99 -1.70 10.92 7.30
C GLU A 99 -2.70 10.23 8.24
N LEU A 100 -3.52 11.02 8.96
CA LEU A 100 -4.56 10.52 9.88
C LEU A 100 -4.02 9.50 10.91
N GLU A 101 -2.80 9.66 11.38
CA GLU A 101 -2.13 8.66 12.21
C GLU A 101 -2.77 8.44 13.58
N ILE A 102 -3.55 9.39 14.11
CA ILE A 102 -4.27 9.20 15.39
C ILE A 102 -5.41 8.20 15.23
N THR A 103 -6.16 8.30 14.14
CA THR A 103 -7.32 7.43 13.89
C THR A 103 -6.98 6.15 13.14
N GLY A 104 -5.85 6.10 12.41
CA GLY A 104 -5.65 5.27 11.25
C GLY A 104 -6.32 5.87 10.01
N TYR A 105 -5.89 5.44 8.82
CA TYR A 105 -6.44 5.96 7.57
C TYR A 105 -7.73 5.23 7.14
N GLY A 106 -7.83 3.93 7.40
CA GLY A 106 -8.90 3.03 6.95
C GLY A 106 -10.18 3.06 7.80
N VAL A 107 -10.47 4.16 8.47
CA VAL A 107 -11.67 4.31 9.34
C VAL A 107 -12.98 4.31 8.56
N LEU A 108 -12.96 4.65 7.26
CA LEU A 108 -14.13 4.67 6.38
C LEU A 108 -15.28 5.54 6.95
N ASP A 109 -16.51 5.01 6.99
CA ASP A 109 -17.68 5.74 7.48
C ASP A 109 -17.63 6.08 8.97
N GLY A 110 -16.69 5.54 9.74
CA GLY A 110 -16.41 5.99 11.11
C GLY A 110 -15.99 7.47 11.19
N PHE A 111 -15.48 8.07 10.09
CA PHE A 111 -15.28 9.52 10.00
C PHE A 111 -16.57 10.35 9.97
N LEU A 112 -17.74 9.72 9.88
CA LEU A 112 -19.04 10.38 10.01
C LEU A 112 -19.49 10.48 11.47
N GLU A 113 -18.87 9.72 12.38
CA GLU A 113 -19.18 9.65 13.80
C GLU A 113 -18.52 10.80 14.57
N GLY A 114 -19.28 11.39 15.49
CA GLY A 114 -18.78 12.49 16.33
C GLY A 114 -17.66 12.07 17.26
N ASP A 115 -17.73 10.84 17.75
CA ASP A 115 -16.77 10.26 18.71
C ASP A 115 -15.37 10.13 18.09
N THR A 116 -15.27 9.87 16.78
CA THR A 116 -13.98 9.82 16.08
C THR A 116 -13.20 11.13 16.23
N PHE A 117 -13.89 12.28 16.15
CA PHE A 117 -13.29 13.60 16.35
C PHE A 117 -12.96 13.87 17.80
N LEU A 118 -13.88 13.53 18.73
CA LEU A 118 -13.67 13.72 20.16
C LEU A 118 -12.43 12.95 20.64
N HIS A 119 -12.38 11.66 20.37
CA HIS A 119 -11.25 10.81 20.78
C HIS A 119 -9.94 11.20 20.11
N SER A 120 -9.99 11.71 18.88
CA SER A 120 -8.79 12.26 18.22
C SER A 120 -8.19 13.43 18.98
N TRP A 121 -9.04 14.35 19.47
CA TRP A 121 -8.59 15.46 20.30
C TRP A 121 -8.10 15.02 21.68
N GLU A 122 -8.72 14.01 22.28
CA GLU A 122 -8.27 13.44 23.57
C GLU A 122 -6.88 12.82 23.43
N MET A 123 -6.63 12.07 22.35
CA MET A 123 -5.30 11.49 22.09
C MET A 123 -4.26 12.55 21.71
N LEU A 124 -4.63 13.54 20.94
CA LEU A 124 -3.74 14.67 20.66
C LEU A 124 -3.36 15.41 21.96
N ALA A 125 -4.31 15.63 22.85
CA ALA A 125 -4.05 16.23 24.16
C ALA A 125 -3.03 15.42 24.97
N ARG A 126 -3.18 14.09 24.99
CA ARG A 126 -2.24 13.16 25.63
C ARG A 126 -0.84 13.25 25.02
N ILE A 127 -0.74 13.29 23.70
CA ILE A 127 0.55 13.39 22.99
C ILE A 127 1.21 14.75 23.27
N ILE A 128 0.47 15.84 23.20
CA ILE A 128 1.01 17.21 23.46
C ILE A 128 1.52 17.34 24.89
N ASP A 129 0.84 16.72 25.87
CA ASP A 129 1.23 16.81 27.28
C ASP A 129 2.36 15.83 27.67
N HIS A 130 2.64 14.84 26.83
CA HIS A 130 3.62 13.80 27.14
C HIS A 130 5.05 14.37 27.24
N PRO A 131 5.84 14.01 28.29
CA PRO A 131 7.19 14.55 28.50
C PRO A 131 8.13 14.29 27.31
N ASP A 132 8.05 13.12 26.70
CA ASP A 132 8.92 12.76 25.58
C ASP A 132 8.61 13.57 24.31
N CYS A 133 7.45 14.20 24.21
CA CYS A 133 7.02 14.99 23.07
C CYS A 133 7.39 16.49 23.18
N GLN A 134 8.27 16.85 24.14
CA GLN A 134 8.78 18.20 24.30
C GLN A 134 10.13 18.37 23.58
N ASP A 135 10.54 19.61 23.28
CA ASP A 135 11.82 19.99 22.67
C ASP A 135 12.04 19.40 21.27
N ILE A 136 10.99 19.12 20.55
CA ILE A 136 10.95 18.69 19.17
C ILE A 136 9.70 19.24 18.50
N VAL A 137 9.81 19.67 17.24
CA VAL A 137 8.63 20.01 16.44
C VAL A 137 7.97 18.71 15.98
N VAL A 138 6.69 18.57 16.26
CA VAL A 138 5.92 17.37 15.97
C VAL A 138 4.79 17.69 15.01
N ASP A 139 4.64 16.85 14.02
CA ASP A 139 3.62 16.91 13.00
C ASP A 139 2.76 15.64 13.06
N VAL A 140 1.48 15.78 13.38
CA VAL A 140 0.52 14.69 13.63
C VAL A 140 -0.73 14.84 12.78
N GLY A 141 -1.16 13.76 12.13
CA GLY A 141 -2.37 13.69 11.30
C GLY A 141 -3.62 13.29 12.09
N LEU A 142 -4.71 14.06 11.98
CA LEU A 142 -6.01 13.75 12.55
C LEU A 142 -7.18 14.42 11.82
N PRO A 143 -8.42 13.91 11.95
CA PRO A 143 -9.60 14.58 11.43
C PRO A 143 -9.99 15.77 12.33
N VAL A 144 -10.33 16.90 11.72
CA VAL A 144 -10.76 18.10 12.44
C VAL A 144 -12.10 18.61 11.88
N ARG A 145 -12.98 19.04 12.76
CA ARG A 145 -14.24 19.69 12.40
C ARG A 145 -14.16 21.19 12.68
N HIS A 146 -14.12 21.99 11.61
CA HIS A 146 -14.10 23.44 11.70
C HIS A 146 -15.37 24.01 11.08
N ARG A 147 -16.11 24.84 11.82
CA ARG A 147 -17.41 25.42 11.36
C ARG A 147 -18.39 24.37 10.81
N ASN A 148 -18.47 23.22 11.47
CA ASN A 148 -19.26 22.05 11.08
C ASN A 148 -18.85 21.39 9.73
N VAL A 149 -17.72 21.75 9.16
CA VAL A 149 -17.11 21.08 8.01
C VAL A 149 -16.00 20.16 8.51
N ARG A 150 -15.93 18.95 7.96
CA ARG A 150 -14.91 17.95 8.30
C ARG A 150 -13.73 18.08 7.36
N TYR A 151 -12.52 18.11 7.94
CA TYR A 151 -11.27 18.21 7.22
C TYR A 151 -10.31 17.12 7.67
N ASN A 152 -9.54 16.58 6.74
CA ASN A 152 -8.34 15.80 7.00
C ASN A 152 -7.21 16.79 7.24
N CYS A 153 -6.63 16.80 8.44
CA CYS A 153 -5.71 17.83 8.88
C CYS A 153 -4.40 17.28 9.41
N ARG A 154 -3.40 18.13 9.36
CA ARG A 154 -2.14 18.01 10.09
C ARG A 154 -2.08 19.06 11.18
N VAL A 155 -1.67 18.65 12.37
CA VAL A 155 -1.48 19.54 13.51
C VAL A 155 0.00 19.57 13.88
N ILE A 156 0.57 20.76 13.81
CA ILE A 156 1.95 21.01 14.15
C ILE A 156 2.01 21.66 15.51
N PHE A 157 2.79 21.07 16.40
CA PHE A 157 2.99 21.63 17.74
C PHE A 157 4.46 21.59 18.18
N TYR A 158 4.78 22.47 19.13
CA TYR A 158 6.06 22.54 19.77
C TYR A 158 5.87 22.95 21.24
N ASN A 159 6.49 22.24 22.19
CA ASN A 159 6.44 22.53 23.61
C ASN A 159 5.06 22.93 24.13
N ARG A 160 4.09 22.02 23.97
CA ARG A 160 2.68 22.22 24.35
C ARG A 160 1.96 23.38 23.66
N LYS A 161 2.47 23.90 22.54
CA LYS A 161 1.80 24.94 21.77
C LYS A 161 1.51 24.43 20.35
N ILE A 162 0.24 24.48 19.95
CA ILE A 162 -0.16 24.24 18.57
C ILE A 162 0.21 25.49 17.76
N VAL A 163 0.96 25.28 16.70
CA VAL A 163 1.43 26.33 15.77
C VAL A 163 0.45 26.49 14.63
N LEU A 164 0.01 25.40 14.04
CA LEU A 164 -0.85 25.38 12.85
C LEU A 164 -1.69 24.11 12.84
N ILE A 165 -2.94 24.24 12.42
CA ILE A 165 -3.80 23.17 11.94
C ILE A 165 -3.92 23.36 10.42
N ARG A 166 -3.29 22.47 9.64
CA ARG A 166 -3.30 22.56 8.18
C ARG A 166 -4.25 21.54 7.58
N PRO A 167 -5.39 21.95 7.00
CA PRO A 167 -6.31 21.05 6.30
C PRO A 167 -5.77 20.67 4.90
N LYS A 168 -6.05 19.45 4.48
CA LYS A 168 -5.71 18.92 3.17
C LYS A 168 -6.44 19.68 2.06
N MET A 169 -5.72 20.08 1.02
CA MET A 169 -6.27 20.85 -0.12
C MET A 169 -6.73 19.98 -1.28
N TRP A 170 -6.10 18.83 -1.48
CA TRP A 170 -6.45 17.88 -2.53
C TRP A 170 -6.73 16.51 -1.94
N LEU A 171 -7.97 16.05 -2.05
CA LEU A 171 -8.42 14.77 -1.47
C LEU A 171 -8.29 13.64 -2.47
N ALA A 172 -7.79 12.49 -2.01
CA ALA A 172 -7.71 11.28 -2.80
C ALA A 172 -9.12 10.70 -3.04
N ASN A 173 -9.50 10.53 -4.30
CA ASN A 173 -10.83 10.04 -4.67
C ASN A 173 -10.82 9.07 -5.85
N ASP A 174 -9.67 8.65 -6.33
CA ASP A 174 -9.49 7.67 -7.38
C ASP A 174 -9.20 6.27 -6.83
N GLY A 175 -9.42 5.25 -7.65
CA GLY A 175 -9.18 3.86 -7.27
C GLY A 175 -9.97 3.46 -6.02
N ASN A 176 -9.27 3.11 -4.96
CA ASN A 176 -9.86 2.72 -3.67
C ASN A 176 -10.13 3.88 -2.72
N TYR A 177 -9.64 5.05 -3.00
CA TYR A 177 -9.83 6.22 -2.15
C TYR A 177 -11.21 6.85 -2.33
N ARG A 178 -11.81 7.32 -1.22
CA ARG A 178 -13.12 7.98 -1.17
C ARG A 178 -13.15 9.11 -0.14
N GLU A 179 -12.08 9.89 -0.06
CA GLU A 179 -11.97 10.95 0.94
C GLU A 179 -13.09 12.01 0.81
N HIS A 180 -13.58 12.30 -0.40
CA HIS A 180 -14.71 13.22 -0.62
C HIS A 180 -16.01 12.74 0.05
N ARG A 181 -16.13 11.47 0.43
CA ARG A 181 -17.27 10.99 1.21
C ARG A 181 -17.21 11.47 2.66
N HIS A 182 -16.01 11.65 3.18
CA HIS A 182 -15.76 11.90 4.59
C HIS A 182 -15.32 13.33 4.88
N PHE A 183 -14.56 13.93 3.99
CA PHE A 183 -13.90 15.22 4.15
C PHE A 183 -14.21 16.21 3.03
N THR A 184 -13.97 17.47 3.32
CA THR A 184 -14.00 18.57 2.36
C THR A 184 -12.58 19.11 2.16
N PRO A 185 -12.13 19.36 0.91
CA PRO A 185 -10.83 19.97 0.68
C PRO A 185 -10.83 21.44 1.09
N TRP A 186 -9.69 21.93 1.60
CA TRP A 186 -9.49 23.35 1.81
C TRP A 186 -9.22 24.03 0.46
N GLN A 187 -10.10 24.94 0.06
CA GLN A 187 -10.03 25.59 -1.26
C GLN A 187 -9.60 27.06 -1.21
N ARG A 188 -8.97 27.46 -0.10
CA ARG A 188 -8.46 28.82 0.10
C ARG A 188 -6.95 28.78 0.32
N PRO A 189 -6.15 28.62 -0.76
CA PRO A 189 -4.70 28.59 -0.66
C PRO A 189 -4.18 29.91 -0.07
N GLN A 190 -3.13 29.82 0.74
CA GLN A 190 -2.46 30.94 1.38
C GLN A 190 -3.37 31.76 2.35
N GLU A 191 -4.49 31.18 2.79
CA GLU A 191 -5.39 31.81 3.75
C GLU A 191 -5.43 31.03 5.06
N VAL A 192 -5.55 31.78 6.17
CA VAL A 192 -5.62 31.25 7.52
C VAL A 192 -6.79 31.88 8.26
N GLU A 193 -7.49 31.08 9.07
CA GLU A 193 -8.56 31.51 9.97
C GLU A 193 -8.25 31.10 11.43
N ASP A 194 -9.00 31.65 12.35
CA ASP A 194 -8.96 31.23 13.75
C ASP A 194 -9.75 29.93 13.95
N TYR A 195 -9.11 28.90 14.53
CA TYR A 195 -9.76 27.71 15.06
C TYR A 195 -9.85 27.80 16.58
N TYR A 196 -11.04 27.60 17.12
CA TYR A 196 -11.26 27.57 18.57
C TYR A 196 -11.01 26.15 19.10
N LEU A 197 -9.99 26.00 19.94
CA LEU A 197 -9.55 24.73 20.45
C LEU A 197 -10.57 24.05 21.36
N GLU A 198 -10.62 22.73 21.28
CA GLU A 198 -11.35 21.90 22.25
C GLU A 198 -10.82 22.15 23.67
N SER A 199 -11.72 22.19 24.65
CA SER A 199 -11.39 22.57 26.04
C SER A 199 -10.29 21.74 26.67
N ILE A 200 -10.21 20.44 26.31
CA ILE A 200 -9.18 19.52 26.82
C ILE A 200 -7.79 19.96 26.37
N VAL A 201 -7.63 20.32 25.10
CA VAL A 201 -6.35 20.77 24.53
C VAL A 201 -6.05 22.20 25.00
N GLY A 202 -7.04 23.07 25.03
CA GLY A 202 -6.88 24.45 25.50
C GLY A 202 -6.36 24.54 26.94
N LYS A 203 -6.75 23.63 27.84
CA LYS A 203 -6.23 23.56 29.22
C LYS A 203 -4.75 23.21 29.28
N ILE A 204 -4.28 22.33 28.40
CA ILE A 204 -2.89 21.87 28.34
C ILE A 204 -2.00 22.93 27.68
N THR A 205 -2.46 23.48 26.55
CA THR A 205 -1.69 24.42 25.73
C THR A 205 -1.73 25.85 26.29
N GLY A 206 -2.76 26.19 27.07
CA GLY A 206 -3.06 27.56 27.45
C GLY A 206 -3.48 28.44 26.28
N GLN A 207 -3.87 27.84 25.12
CA GLN A 207 -4.33 28.53 23.93
C GLN A 207 -5.86 28.44 23.83
N TYR A 208 -6.50 29.51 23.42
CA TYR A 208 -7.95 29.53 23.19
C TYR A 208 -8.27 29.33 21.72
N LYS A 209 -7.41 29.87 20.85
CA LYS A 209 -7.51 29.75 19.42
C LYS A 209 -6.13 29.55 18.79
N VAL A 210 -6.11 28.94 17.63
CA VAL A 210 -4.90 28.65 16.84
C VAL A 210 -5.17 28.89 15.35
N PRO A 211 -4.12 29.13 14.55
CA PRO A 211 -4.24 29.26 13.11
C PRO A 211 -4.74 27.95 12.47
N PHE A 212 -5.70 28.07 11.53
CA PHE A 212 -6.25 26.99 10.72
C PHE A 212 -6.26 27.41 9.25
N GLY A 213 -5.58 26.67 8.38
CA GLY A 213 -5.53 26.98 6.96
C GLY A 213 -4.21 26.63 6.29
N ASP A 214 -3.94 27.27 5.16
CA ASP A 214 -2.72 27.07 4.37
C ASP A 214 -1.69 28.16 4.68
N ALA A 215 -0.67 27.79 5.45
CA ALA A 215 0.42 28.67 5.88
C ALA A 215 1.75 27.91 5.91
N VAL A 216 2.84 28.63 6.02
CA VAL A 216 4.18 28.09 6.25
C VAL A 216 4.66 28.45 7.63
N ILE A 217 5.53 27.63 8.22
CA ILE A 217 6.08 27.83 9.56
C ILE A 217 7.52 28.32 9.44
N SER A 218 7.80 29.47 10.00
CA SER A 218 9.13 30.03 10.07
C SER A 218 9.76 29.73 11.42
N THR A 219 10.93 29.15 11.42
CA THR A 219 11.80 29.01 12.57
C THR A 219 12.85 30.13 12.56
N ARG A 220 13.75 30.17 13.53
CA ARG A 220 14.84 31.15 13.54
C ARG A 220 15.80 31.03 12.35
N ASP A 221 15.90 29.84 11.74
CA ASP A 221 16.94 29.46 10.78
C ASP A 221 16.41 28.84 9.48
N THR A 222 15.14 28.44 9.42
CA THR A 222 14.57 27.80 8.21
C THR A 222 13.06 28.00 8.11
N CYS A 223 12.44 27.43 7.07
CA CYS A 223 11.01 27.49 6.84
C CYS A 223 10.45 26.14 6.41
N LEU A 224 9.32 25.73 7.03
CA LEU A 224 8.60 24.49 6.82
C LEU A 224 7.32 24.70 6.00
N GLY A 225 7.08 23.84 5.00
CA GLY A 225 5.84 23.70 4.27
C GLY A 225 5.26 22.30 4.47
N LEU A 226 3.94 22.19 4.37
CA LEU A 226 3.22 20.98 4.71
C LEU A 226 2.38 20.51 3.54
N GLU A 227 2.57 19.28 3.10
CA GLU A 227 1.75 18.56 2.12
C GLU A 227 1.11 17.34 2.73
N THR A 228 0.03 16.86 2.12
CA THR A 228 -0.63 15.63 2.55
C THR A 228 -0.95 14.73 1.35
N CYS A 229 -0.30 13.58 1.28
CA CYS A 229 -0.56 12.45 0.39
C CYS A 229 -0.85 12.86 -1.06
N GLU A 230 -2.13 12.94 -1.45
CA GLU A 230 -2.61 13.26 -2.81
C GLU A 230 -2.08 14.58 -3.36
N GLU A 231 -1.70 15.51 -2.50
CA GLU A 231 -1.15 16.80 -2.91
C GLU A 231 0.15 16.67 -3.69
N LEU A 232 0.93 15.60 -3.44
CA LEU A 232 2.12 15.25 -4.22
C LEU A 232 1.77 14.76 -5.64
N PHE A 233 0.61 14.12 -5.81
CA PHE A 233 0.20 13.51 -7.08
C PHE A 233 -0.54 14.47 -8.01
N THR A 234 -0.86 15.69 -7.55
CA THR A 234 -1.52 16.69 -8.36
C THR A 234 -0.53 17.46 -9.25
N PRO A 235 -0.95 17.91 -10.46
CA PRO A 235 -0.06 18.65 -11.37
C PRO A 235 0.51 19.94 -10.77
N ASN A 236 -0.21 20.59 -9.86
CA ASN A 236 0.21 21.80 -9.16
C ASN A 236 0.24 21.53 -7.65
N GLY A 237 1.14 20.65 -7.23
CA GLY A 237 1.36 20.34 -5.82
C GLY A 237 1.88 21.54 -5.02
N PRO A 238 1.55 21.64 -3.72
CA PRO A 238 1.98 22.76 -2.86
C PRO A 238 3.49 22.91 -2.77
N HIS A 239 4.28 21.84 -2.98
CA HIS A 239 5.75 21.94 -3.00
C HIS A 239 6.29 22.95 -4.03
N VAL A 240 5.58 23.17 -5.15
CA VAL A 240 6.00 24.13 -6.17
C VAL A 240 5.94 25.55 -5.64
N PRO A 241 4.75 26.11 -5.23
CA PRO A 241 4.69 27.43 -4.65
C PRO A 241 5.48 27.55 -3.33
N TYR A 242 5.56 26.51 -2.50
CA TYR A 242 6.42 26.51 -1.30
C TYR A 242 7.88 26.74 -1.65
N GLY A 243 8.42 25.95 -2.59
CA GLY A 243 9.81 26.10 -3.01
C GLY A 243 10.11 27.49 -3.58
N LEU A 244 9.15 28.09 -4.30
CA LEU A 244 9.30 29.47 -4.82
C LEU A 244 9.14 30.53 -3.71
N ALA A 245 8.32 30.29 -2.68
CA ALA A 245 8.15 31.17 -1.53
C ALA A 245 9.28 31.11 -0.50
N GLY A 246 10.30 30.28 -0.74
CA GLY A 246 11.48 30.15 0.11
C GLY A 246 11.41 29.09 1.20
N VAL A 247 10.39 28.25 1.18
CA VAL A 247 10.30 27.08 2.07
C VAL A 247 11.45 26.13 1.76
N GLU A 248 12.22 25.74 2.78
CA GLU A 248 13.39 24.87 2.62
C GLU A 248 13.11 23.41 2.97
N ILE A 249 12.20 23.15 3.92
CA ILE A 249 11.81 21.82 4.35
C ILE A 249 10.33 21.62 4.04
N ILE A 250 10.01 20.58 3.29
CA ILE A 250 8.65 20.20 2.92
C ILE A 250 8.38 18.82 3.52
N SER A 251 7.31 18.73 4.32
CA SER A 251 6.88 17.45 4.88
C SER A 251 5.62 16.96 4.19
N ASN A 252 5.55 15.67 3.88
CA ASN A 252 4.37 15.01 3.33
C ASN A 252 3.98 13.82 4.21
N SER A 253 2.77 13.88 4.76
CA SER A 253 2.14 12.79 5.49
C SER A 253 1.23 12.01 4.56
N SER A 254 1.46 10.71 4.40
CA SER A 254 0.75 9.88 3.45
C SER A 254 0.04 8.68 4.08
N GLY A 255 -1.06 8.27 3.43
CA GLY A 255 -1.74 6.98 3.57
C GLY A 255 -1.75 6.26 2.22
N SER A 256 -0.58 6.06 1.62
CA SER A 256 -0.44 5.44 0.30
C SER A 256 -0.32 3.93 0.44
N HIS A 257 -1.36 3.21 -0.03
CA HIS A 257 -1.37 1.74 -0.03
C HIS A 257 -0.49 1.15 -1.12
N HIS A 258 -0.11 -0.11 -0.92
CA HIS A 258 0.66 -0.90 -1.87
C HIS A 258 -0.13 -1.20 -3.16
N GLU A 259 0.55 -1.05 -4.27
CA GLU A 259 0.25 -1.64 -5.58
C GLU A 259 1.59 -2.05 -6.19
N LEU A 260 1.60 -3.11 -7.00
CA LEU A 260 2.82 -3.57 -7.66
C LEU A 260 3.51 -2.45 -8.44
N LYS A 261 4.79 -2.22 -8.16
CA LYS A 261 5.64 -1.17 -8.76
C LYS A 261 5.23 0.28 -8.47
N LYS A 262 4.30 0.51 -7.56
CA LYS A 262 3.87 1.87 -7.22
C LYS A 262 4.98 2.67 -6.54
N LEU A 263 5.93 1.99 -5.89
CA LEU A 263 7.09 2.64 -5.30
C LEU A 263 7.91 3.42 -6.34
N ASP A 264 8.04 2.93 -7.58
CA ASP A 264 8.71 3.67 -8.67
C ASP A 264 8.07 5.04 -8.91
N THR A 265 6.73 5.09 -8.93
CA THR A 265 5.98 6.34 -9.10
C THR A 265 6.19 7.28 -7.92
N ARG A 266 6.13 6.77 -6.68
CA ARG A 266 6.34 7.58 -5.47
C ARG A 266 7.74 8.17 -5.44
N VAL A 267 8.77 7.37 -5.64
CA VAL A 267 10.17 7.82 -5.67
C VAL A 267 10.37 8.91 -6.73
N ASN A 268 9.83 8.71 -7.92
CA ASN A 268 9.94 9.70 -8.99
C ASN A 268 9.27 11.03 -8.61
N LEU A 269 8.08 11.01 -8.03
CA LEU A 269 7.37 12.23 -7.62
C LEU A 269 8.10 12.94 -6.47
N ILE A 270 8.52 12.20 -5.44
CA ILE A 270 9.24 12.75 -4.28
C ILE A 270 10.56 13.39 -4.69
N THR A 271 11.34 12.73 -5.55
CA THR A 271 12.61 13.28 -6.04
C THR A 271 12.39 14.49 -6.93
N GLN A 272 11.36 14.48 -7.79
CA GLN A 272 11.04 15.62 -8.66
C GLN A 272 10.52 16.83 -7.88
N ALA A 273 9.85 16.63 -6.75
CA ALA A 273 9.32 17.73 -5.92
C ALA A 273 10.39 18.76 -5.52
N THR A 274 11.63 18.32 -5.29
CA THR A 274 12.74 19.19 -4.90
C THR A 274 13.81 19.35 -5.97
N LYS A 275 13.81 18.53 -7.03
CA LYS A 275 14.85 18.57 -8.07
C LYS A 275 14.90 19.87 -8.87
N LEU A 276 13.77 20.51 -9.11
CA LEU A 276 13.73 21.78 -9.85
C LEU A 276 13.78 23.00 -8.94
N SER A 277 13.12 22.95 -7.80
CA SER A 277 12.99 24.09 -6.88
C SER A 277 14.06 24.12 -5.78
N GLY A 278 14.77 23.02 -5.57
CA GLY A 278 15.61 22.78 -4.40
C GLY A 278 14.78 22.63 -3.13
N GLY A 279 15.28 21.93 -2.13
CA GLY A 279 14.63 21.73 -0.85
C GLY A 279 14.88 20.36 -0.25
N ILE A 280 14.45 20.20 0.99
CA ILE A 280 14.43 18.93 1.71
C ILE A 280 12.97 18.46 1.72
N TYR A 281 12.74 17.19 1.37
CA TYR A 281 11.41 16.57 1.36
C TYR A 281 11.37 15.38 2.30
N LEU A 282 10.46 15.43 3.28
CA LEU A 282 10.22 14.39 4.25
C LEU A 282 8.93 13.67 3.90
N TYR A 283 9.03 12.43 3.50
CA TYR A 283 7.88 11.59 3.16
C TYR A 283 7.61 10.57 4.26
N ALA A 284 6.51 10.71 4.98
CA ALA A 284 5.99 9.73 5.94
C ALA A 284 4.85 8.93 5.31
N ASN A 285 4.68 7.66 5.68
CA ASN A 285 3.59 6.85 5.18
C ASN A 285 3.00 5.93 6.25
N GLN A 286 1.73 5.58 6.13
CA GLN A 286 1.14 4.47 6.85
C GLN A 286 1.89 3.16 6.52
N GLN A 287 1.85 2.20 7.44
CA GLN A 287 2.39 0.86 7.26
C GLN A 287 1.40 -0.17 7.77
N GLY A 288 1.43 -1.38 7.23
CA GLY A 288 0.57 -2.47 7.66
C GLY A 288 -0.87 -2.40 7.14
N CYS A 289 -1.74 -3.22 7.69
CA CYS A 289 -3.18 -3.21 7.43
C CYS A 289 -3.89 -2.53 8.58
N ASP A 290 -4.45 -1.36 8.35
CA ASP A 290 -5.06 -0.52 9.39
C ASP A 290 -6.51 -0.89 9.75
N GLY A 291 -6.95 -2.09 9.37
CA GLY A 291 -8.29 -2.61 9.68
C GLY A 291 -9.22 -2.74 8.48
N ASP A 292 -8.85 -2.20 7.33
CA ASP A 292 -9.52 -2.44 6.04
C ASP A 292 -8.77 -3.56 5.27
N ARG A 293 -9.02 -3.69 3.98
CA ARG A 293 -8.41 -4.67 3.07
C ARG A 293 -7.10 -4.22 2.44
N LEU A 294 -6.82 -2.92 2.48
CA LEU A 294 -5.61 -2.35 1.91
C LEU A 294 -4.41 -2.63 2.82
N TYR A 295 -3.26 -2.77 2.20
CA TYR A 295 -1.98 -2.83 2.88
C TYR A 295 -1.15 -1.60 2.53
N TYR A 296 -0.67 -0.91 3.55
CA TYR A 296 0.21 0.25 3.43
C TYR A 296 1.66 -0.23 3.58
N ASP A 297 2.49 0.09 2.62
CA ASP A 297 3.82 -0.51 2.49
C ASP A 297 4.95 0.33 3.10
N GLY A 298 4.62 1.35 3.89
CA GLY A 298 5.62 2.17 4.57
C GLY A 298 6.53 2.92 3.61
N CYS A 299 7.82 2.67 3.70
CA CYS A 299 8.87 3.26 2.88
C CYS A 299 8.97 4.79 3.02
N ALA A 300 9.07 5.26 4.28
CA ALA A 300 9.37 6.65 4.57
C ALA A 300 10.70 7.07 3.96
N MET A 301 10.81 8.31 3.49
CA MET A 301 12.01 8.79 2.77
C MET A 301 12.37 10.22 3.13
N ILE A 302 13.67 10.53 3.07
CA ILE A 302 14.21 11.89 3.14
C ILE A 302 15.01 12.15 1.86
N VAL A 303 14.66 13.25 1.20
CA VAL A 303 15.25 13.66 -0.08
C VAL A 303 15.75 15.09 0.03
N ILE A 304 16.95 15.39 -0.46
CA ILE A 304 17.49 16.74 -0.57
C ILE A 304 17.83 17.04 -2.04
N ASN A 305 17.31 18.14 -2.58
CA ASN A 305 17.61 18.62 -3.94
C ASN A 305 17.42 17.54 -5.04
N GLY A 306 16.48 16.60 -4.83
CA GLY A 306 16.20 15.50 -5.75
C GLY A 306 17.01 14.23 -5.53
N GLU A 307 17.90 14.18 -4.52
CA GLU A 307 18.68 13.01 -4.14
C GLU A 307 18.15 12.40 -2.83
N ILE A 308 17.95 11.07 -2.82
CA ILE A 308 17.50 10.35 -1.62
C ILE A 308 18.68 10.19 -0.67
N VAL A 309 18.53 10.61 0.58
CA VAL A 309 19.57 10.48 1.63
C VAL A 309 19.19 9.49 2.72
N ALA A 310 17.88 9.12 2.82
CA ALA A 310 17.42 8.06 3.70
C ALA A 310 16.15 7.43 3.15
N GLN A 311 16.02 6.11 3.32
CA GLN A 311 14.85 5.32 2.89
C GLN A 311 14.57 4.21 3.90
N GLY A 312 13.35 4.14 4.38
CA GLY A 312 12.83 3.08 5.24
C GLY A 312 12.47 1.80 4.49
N SER A 313 11.99 0.84 5.22
CA SER A 313 11.58 -0.47 4.69
C SER A 313 10.27 -0.34 3.90
N GLN A 314 10.21 -0.99 2.75
CA GLN A 314 8.97 -1.39 2.13
C GLN A 314 8.65 -2.80 2.64
N PHE A 315 7.47 -3.02 3.19
CA PHE A 315 7.08 -4.26 3.86
C PHE A 315 7.90 -4.56 5.14
N SER A 316 7.31 -4.31 6.27
CA SER A 316 7.91 -4.54 7.58
C SER A 316 6.86 -5.05 8.57
N LEU A 317 7.30 -5.84 9.55
CA LEU A 317 6.49 -6.25 10.69
C LEU A 317 6.69 -5.34 11.91
N ASN A 318 7.53 -4.31 11.79
CA ASN A 318 7.72 -3.32 12.86
C ASN A 318 6.49 -2.41 12.96
N ASP A 319 6.01 -2.16 14.15
CA ASP A 319 4.88 -1.24 14.36
C ASP A 319 5.30 0.23 14.24
N VAL A 320 6.58 0.51 14.52
CA VAL A 320 7.19 1.85 14.42
C VAL A 320 8.52 1.74 13.68
N GLU A 321 8.69 2.50 12.62
CA GLU A 321 9.97 2.68 11.93
C GLU A 321 10.22 4.17 11.75
N VAL A 322 11.33 4.65 12.31
CA VAL A 322 11.77 6.05 12.19
C VAL A 322 12.98 6.14 11.28
N VAL A 323 12.88 6.96 10.27
CA VAL A 323 13.93 7.22 9.29
C VAL A 323 14.49 8.61 9.54
N THR A 324 15.80 8.73 9.75
CA THR A 324 16.46 10.01 10.05
C THR A 324 17.56 10.31 9.04
N ALA A 325 17.79 11.60 8.82
CA ALA A 325 18.93 12.08 8.08
C ALA A 325 19.44 13.40 8.69
N THR A 326 20.76 13.56 8.74
CA THR A 326 21.39 14.84 9.02
C THR A 326 21.75 15.48 7.69
N VAL A 327 21.25 16.67 7.44
CA VAL A 327 21.41 17.39 6.17
C VAL A 327 21.88 18.82 6.43
N ASP A 328 22.51 19.43 5.43
CA ASP A 328 22.95 20.82 5.47
C ASP A 328 21.93 21.72 4.76
N ILE A 329 21.29 22.63 5.48
CA ILE A 329 20.32 23.58 4.90
C ILE A 329 21.01 24.49 3.87
N GLU A 330 22.29 24.79 4.04
CA GLU A 330 23.04 25.64 3.12
C GLU A 330 23.21 24.99 1.74
N GLU A 331 23.22 23.66 1.65
CA GLU A 331 23.17 22.96 0.36
C GLU A 331 21.87 23.30 -0.42
N VAL A 332 20.75 23.46 0.26
CA VAL A 332 19.48 23.89 -0.38
C VAL A 332 19.62 25.30 -0.92
N ARG A 333 20.20 26.20 -0.13
CA ARG A 333 20.37 27.62 -0.51
C ARG A 333 21.31 27.76 -1.70
N THR A 334 22.44 27.07 -1.66
CA THR A 334 23.40 27.01 -2.77
C THR A 334 22.75 26.42 -4.03
N TYR A 335 22.03 25.32 -3.92
CA TYR A 335 21.32 24.71 -5.04
C TYR A 335 20.32 25.66 -5.69
N ARG A 336 19.69 26.53 -4.87
CA ARG A 336 18.71 27.52 -5.32
C ARG A 336 19.30 28.74 -6.01
N CYS A 337 20.60 28.90 -6.09
CA CYS A 337 21.27 30.03 -6.77
C CYS A 337 21.14 29.95 -8.30
N ASN A 338 19.94 29.63 -8.81
CA ASN A 338 19.61 29.58 -10.23
C ASN A 338 18.79 30.80 -10.64
N ALA A 339 19.24 31.53 -11.65
CA ALA A 339 18.60 32.77 -12.10
C ALA A 339 17.14 32.59 -12.54
N SER A 340 16.83 31.49 -13.23
CA SER A 340 15.46 31.19 -13.68
C SER A 340 14.49 30.98 -12.51
N ARG A 341 14.94 30.28 -11.48
CA ARG A 341 14.17 30.09 -10.24
C ARG A 341 14.01 31.43 -9.51
N GLY A 342 15.07 32.22 -9.38
CA GLY A 342 15.02 33.53 -8.73
C GLY A 342 14.00 34.47 -9.36
N LEU A 343 13.90 34.50 -10.68
CA LEU A 343 12.89 35.26 -11.42
C LEU A 343 11.46 34.78 -11.11
N GLN A 344 11.22 33.47 -10.98
CA GLN A 344 9.91 32.94 -10.61
C GLN A 344 9.59 33.22 -9.14
N ALA A 345 10.56 33.01 -8.25
CA ALA A 345 10.42 33.27 -6.82
C ALA A 345 10.05 34.73 -6.52
N SER A 346 10.66 35.69 -7.25
CA SER A 346 10.36 37.13 -7.07
C SER A 346 8.93 37.52 -7.45
N LYS A 347 8.21 36.65 -8.18
CA LYS A 347 6.79 36.86 -8.58
C LYS A 347 5.83 36.11 -7.71
N GLN A 348 6.32 35.19 -6.85
CA GLN A 348 5.49 34.35 -6.00
C GLN A 348 4.76 35.19 -4.96
N SER A 349 3.45 34.98 -4.82
CA SER A 349 2.67 35.57 -3.74
C SER A 349 3.19 35.10 -2.38
N PRO A 350 3.32 35.98 -1.40
CA PRO A 350 3.81 35.63 -0.08
C PRO A 350 2.82 34.71 0.63
N TYR A 351 3.30 33.67 1.28
CA TYR A 351 2.53 32.87 2.23
C TYR A 351 2.39 33.60 3.57
N VAL A 352 1.30 33.33 4.28
CA VAL A 352 1.21 33.64 5.70
C VAL A 352 2.30 32.85 6.43
N ARG A 353 3.15 33.52 7.16
CA ARG A 353 4.23 32.93 7.96
C ARG A 353 3.84 32.90 9.43
N LEU A 354 3.93 31.74 10.04
CA LEU A 354 3.68 31.55 11.45
C LEU A 354 5.04 31.29 12.12
N ASP A 355 5.45 32.20 12.98
CA ASP A 355 6.76 32.16 13.60
C ASP A 355 6.74 31.27 14.84
N ILE A 356 7.74 30.41 14.97
CA ILE A 356 8.03 29.64 16.18
C ILE A 356 9.45 29.93 16.66
N ASP A 357 9.58 30.13 17.96
CA ASP A 357 10.84 30.50 18.57
C ASP A 357 11.72 29.27 18.86
N ILE A 358 12.15 28.59 17.77
CA ILE A 358 13.06 27.45 17.79
C ILE A 358 14.04 27.59 16.64
N ARG A 359 15.23 27.04 16.83
CA ARG A 359 16.19 26.71 15.79
C ARG A 359 16.11 25.22 15.50
N LEU A 360 15.96 24.82 14.24
CA LEU A 360 15.99 23.41 13.87
C LEU A 360 17.41 22.89 13.66
N SER A 361 18.32 23.73 13.16
CA SER A 361 19.72 23.37 13.02
C SER A 361 20.46 23.39 14.39
N ARG A 362 21.49 22.59 14.49
CA ARG A 362 22.40 22.60 15.65
C ARG A 362 23.25 23.85 15.61
N ARG A 363 23.63 24.34 16.79
CA ARG A 363 24.69 25.37 16.92
C ARG A 363 26.05 24.75 16.61
N ASP A 364 26.93 25.51 16.00
CA ASP A 364 28.29 25.04 15.74
C ASP A 364 29.04 24.64 17.02
N GLU A 365 28.70 25.28 18.14
CA GLU A 365 29.24 24.96 19.47
C GLU A 365 28.77 23.59 19.99
N ASP A 366 27.57 23.14 19.59
CA ASP A 366 26.98 21.88 19.99
C ASP A 366 27.23 20.77 18.94
N ALA A 367 27.77 21.11 17.78
CA ALA A 367 28.02 20.15 16.73
C ALA A 367 29.36 19.43 17.02
N GLU A 368 29.25 18.10 17.20
CA GLU A 368 30.45 17.29 17.18
C GLU A 368 31.15 17.46 15.82
N PRO A 369 32.47 17.76 15.77
CA PRO A 369 33.19 17.90 14.49
C PRO A 369 33.12 16.63 13.62
N SER A 370 32.72 15.50 14.19
CA SER A 370 32.54 14.20 13.53
C SER A 370 31.16 13.99 12.97
N LEU A 371 30.19 14.88 13.19
CA LEU A 371 28.83 14.74 12.65
C LEU A 371 28.84 14.90 11.13
N ALA A 372 28.66 13.78 10.43
CA ALA A 372 28.66 13.76 8.99
C ALA A 372 27.22 13.94 8.45
N THR A 373 27.08 14.65 7.33
CA THR A 373 25.83 14.69 6.57
C THR A 373 25.51 13.32 5.95
N SER A 374 24.23 12.99 5.89
CA SER A 374 23.75 11.78 5.23
C SER A 374 24.04 11.85 3.73
N GLN A 375 24.67 10.82 3.19
CA GLN A 375 25.07 10.77 1.79
C GLN A 375 23.95 10.27 0.89
N PRO A 376 23.87 10.70 -0.38
CA PRO A 376 22.92 10.19 -1.34
C PRO A 376 23.01 8.68 -1.51
N ILE A 377 21.85 8.01 -1.51
CA ILE A 377 21.71 6.58 -1.70
C ILE A 377 20.88 6.28 -2.96
N LYS A 378 21.12 5.11 -3.55
CA LYS A 378 20.24 4.61 -4.60
C LYS A 378 18.95 4.07 -3.98
N PRO A 379 17.77 4.37 -4.55
CA PRO A 379 16.53 3.82 -4.06
C PRO A 379 16.53 2.29 -4.14
N ARG A 380 16.02 1.66 -3.07
CA ARG A 380 15.83 0.21 -3.04
C ARG A 380 14.45 -0.11 -3.54
N TYR A 381 14.37 -1.00 -4.52
CA TYR A 381 13.14 -1.55 -5.06
C TYR A 381 13.13 -3.06 -4.91
N HIS A 382 11.96 -3.61 -4.67
CA HIS A 382 11.73 -5.04 -4.75
C HIS A 382 11.35 -5.45 -6.18
N ALA A 383 11.70 -6.66 -6.58
CA ALA A 383 11.16 -7.25 -7.80
C ALA A 383 9.66 -7.51 -7.61
N PRO A 384 8.83 -7.48 -8.68
CA PRO A 384 7.40 -7.72 -8.55
C PRO A 384 7.06 -9.06 -7.89
N GLU A 385 7.85 -10.09 -8.14
CA GLU A 385 7.73 -11.41 -7.53
C GLU A 385 7.99 -11.36 -6.02
N GLU A 386 8.93 -10.53 -5.59
CA GLU A 386 9.26 -10.29 -4.19
C GLU A 386 8.17 -9.44 -3.51
N GLU A 387 7.62 -8.43 -4.19
CA GLU A 387 6.47 -7.67 -3.69
C GLU A 387 5.25 -8.59 -3.45
N ILE A 388 5.00 -9.57 -4.34
CA ILE A 388 3.95 -10.57 -4.18
C ILE A 388 4.26 -11.53 -3.00
N ALA A 389 5.53 -11.81 -2.73
CA ALA A 389 5.93 -12.61 -1.59
C ALA A 389 5.73 -11.88 -0.26
N LEU A 390 6.09 -10.61 -0.18
CA LEU A 390 6.19 -9.84 1.06
C LEU A 390 4.88 -9.12 1.42
N GLY A 391 4.25 -8.44 0.47
CA GLY A 391 3.06 -7.63 0.72
C GLY A 391 1.90 -8.43 1.30
N PRO A 392 1.40 -9.48 0.60
CA PRO A 392 0.35 -10.33 1.15
C PRO A 392 0.77 -11.07 2.43
N ALA A 393 2.06 -11.39 2.61
CA ALA A 393 2.57 -12.02 3.82
C ALA A 393 2.43 -11.10 5.04
N CYS A 394 2.87 -9.85 4.93
CA CYS A 394 2.71 -8.85 5.99
C CYS A 394 1.23 -8.55 6.26
N TRP A 395 0.40 -8.47 5.22
CA TRP A 395 -1.04 -8.28 5.35
C TRP A 395 -1.72 -9.44 6.11
N LEU A 396 -1.38 -10.70 5.80
CA LEU A 396 -1.89 -11.87 6.53
C LEU A 396 -1.46 -11.86 8.00
N TRP A 397 -0.21 -11.43 8.28
CA TRP A 397 0.27 -11.31 9.66
C TRP A 397 -0.54 -10.29 10.46
N ASP A 398 -0.79 -9.11 9.90
CA ASP A 398 -1.57 -8.08 10.56
C ASP A 398 -3.02 -8.53 10.83
N TYR A 399 -3.65 -9.20 9.87
CA TYR A 399 -4.97 -9.78 10.08
C TYR A 399 -4.96 -10.81 11.20
N LEU A 400 -4.01 -11.75 11.17
CA LEU A 400 -3.94 -12.83 12.13
C LEU A 400 -3.72 -12.34 13.56
N ARG A 401 -2.82 -11.37 13.74
CA ARG A 401 -2.54 -10.83 15.08
C ARG A 401 -3.67 -9.97 15.64
N ARG A 402 -4.45 -9.31 14.78
CA ARG A 402 -5.49 -8.36 15.17
C ARG A 402 -6.88 -8.97 15.30
N CYS A 403 -7.22 -10.00 14.52
CA CYS A 403 -8.54 -10.64 14.60
C CYS A 403 -8.67 -11.70 15.73
N GLY A 404 -7.58 -12.06 16.40
CA GLY A 404 -7.59 -13.06 17.47
C GLY A 404 -7.74 -14.51 17.01
N ALA A 405 -7.70 -14.79 15.69
CA ALA A 405 -7.74 -16.15 15.16
C ALA A 405 -6.51 -16.97 15.55
N ALA A 406 -6.65 -18.30 15.56
CA ALA A 406 -5.60 -19.22 15.96
C ALA A 406 -4.62 -19.60 14.84
N GLY A 407 -4.88 -19.16 13.62
CA GLY A 407 -4.08 -19.45 12.43
C GLY A 407 -4.92 -19.50 11.17
N PHE A 408 -4.40 -20.20 10.14
CA PHE A 408 -5.04 -20.31 8.83
C PHE A 408 -5.41 -21.75 8.49
N PHE A 409 -6.46 -21.91 7.69
CA PHE A 409 -6.84 -23.16 7.05
C PHE A 409 -6.93 -22.96 5.53
N LEU A 410 -6.24 -23.81 4.76
CA LEU A 410 -6.22 -23.76 3.31
C LEU A 410 -6.58 -25.11 2.69
N PRO A 411 -7.64 -25.20 1.87
CA PRO A 411 -7.84 -26.32 0.95
C PRO A 411 -6.73 -26.35 -0.10
N LEU A 412 -5.77 -27.26 0.03
CA LEU A 412 -4.59 -27.37 -0.83
C LEU A 412 -4.88 -28.37 -1.95
N SER A 413 -5.31 -27.86 -3.11
CA SER A 413 -5.79 -28.66 -4.24
C SER A 413 -4.68 -29.33 -5.08
N GLY A 414 -3.40 -28.99 -4.86
CA GLY A 414 -2.31 -29.42 -5.72
C GLY A 414 -2.20 -28.61 -7.04
N GLY A 415 -3.01 -27.56 -7.21
CA GLY A 415 -2.93 -26.57 -8.29
C GLY A 415 -2.12 -25.35 -7.90
N ILE A 416 -1.64 -24.60 -8.89
CA ILE A 416 -0.72 -23.45 -8.69
C ILE A 416 -1.33 -22.33 -7.84
N ASP A 417 -2.63 -22.09 -7.87
CA ASP A 417 -3.29 -21.03 -7.10
C ASP A 417 -3.25 -21.33 -5.59
N SER A 418 -3.61 -22.56 -5.20
CA SER A 418 -3.49 -22.99 -3.79
C SER A 418 -2.03 -23.12 -3.36
N CYS A 419 -1.14 -23.49 -4.27
CA CYS A 419 0.30 -23.47 -4.05
C CYS A 419 0.80 -22.05 -3.75
N ALA A 420 0.41 -21.06 -4.55
CA ALA A 420 0.79 -19.66 -4.33
C ALA A 420 0.29 -19.12 -2.99
N THR A 421 -0.95 -19.42 -2.61
CA THR A 421 -1.48 -19.08 -1.29
C THR A 421 -0.67 -19.72 -0.16
N ALA A 422 -0.32 -21.01 -0.28
CA ALA A 422 0.49 -21.70 0.70
C ALA A 422 1.91 -21.11 0.81
N THR A 423 2.51 -20.76 -0.33
CA THR A 423 3.84 -20.13 -0.41
C THR A 423 3.84 -18.73 0.24
N ILE A 424 2.76 -17.95 0.10
CA ILE A 424 2.62 -16.66 0.79
C ILE A 424 2.53 -16.84 2.30
N VAL A 425 1.79 -17.83 2.80
CA VAL A 425 1.77 -18.12 4.26
C VAL A 425 3.15 -18.56 4.75
N HIS A 426 3.87 -19.35 3.96
CA HIS A 426 5.26 -19.69 4.26
C HIS A 426 6.16 -18.45 4.29
N SER A 427 6.01 -17.52 3.32
CA SER A 427 6.73 -16.25 3.30
C SER A 427 6.44 -15.43 4.56
N MET A 428 5.17 -15.35 4.98
CA MET A 428 4.80 -14.71 6.25
C MET A 428 5.55 -15.31 7.44
N CYS A 429 5.60 -16.64 7.53
CA CYS A 429 6.32 -17.31 8.62
C CYS A 429 7.84 -17.03 8.56
N ARG A 430 8.42 -16.84 7.37
CA ARG A 430 9.82 -16.42 7.20
C ARG A 430 10.07 -15.02 7.75
N GLU A 431 9.20 -14.04 7.40
CA GLU A 431 9.31 -12.67 7.91
C GLU A 431 9.11 -12.63 9.44
N VAL A 432 8.18 -13.41 9.98
CA VAL A 432 7.99 -13.55 11.44
C VAL A 432 9.26 -14.11 12.09
N LEU A 433 9.85 -15.16 11.55
CA LEU A 433 11.09 -15.73 12.08
C LEU A 433 12.25 -14.72 12.03
N LYS A 434 12.34 -13.95 10.95
CA LYS A 434 13.33 -12.87 10.80
C LYS A 434 13.15 -11.82 11.89
N ALA A 435 11.94 -11.30 12.07
CA ALA A 435 11.64 -10.31 13.10
C ALA A 435 11.90 -10.82 14.53
N VAL A 436 11.61 -12.09 14.80
CA VAL A 436 11.95 -12.75 16.08
C VAL A 436 13.47 -12.76 16.30
N ARG A 437 14.26 -13.10 15.28
CA ARG A 437 15.73 -13.11 15.34
C ARG A 437 16.34 -11.71 15.52
N GLU A 438 15.67 -10.70 14.99
CA GLU A 438 16.02 -9.28 15.15
C GLU A 438 15.59 -8.73 16.51
N GLY A 439 14.88 -9.53 17.33
CA GLY A 439 14.47 -9.15 18.67
C GLY A 439 13.20 -8.28 18.75
N ASN A 440 12.36 -8.30 17.72
CA ASN A 440 11.10 -7.54 17.73
C ASN A 440 10.15 -8.08 18.82
N GLU A 441 10.02 -7.34 19.91
CA GLU A 441 9.26 -7.75 21.09
C GLU A 441 7.77 -7.98 20.80
N GLN A 442 7.16 -7.13 19.97
CA GLN A 442 5.75 -7.26 19.59
C GLN A 442 5.52 -8.55 18.79
N VAL A 443 6.38 -8.84 17.81
CA VAL A 443 6.29 -10.08 17.01
C VAL A 443 6.55 -11.30 17.90
N ILE A 444 7.49 -11.23 18.82
CA ILE A 444 7.76 -12.29 19.80
C ILE A 444 6.53 -12.59 20.65
N LYS A 445 5.88 -11.55 21.17
CA LYS A 445 4.64 -11.67 21.96
C LYS A 445 3.52 -12.32 21.11
N ASP A 446 3.33 -11.87 19.89
CA ASP A 446 2.28 -12.37 19.01
C ASP A 446 2.54 -13.81 18.56
N VAL A 447 3.77 -14.18 18.21
CA VAL A 447 4.10 -15.56 17.80
C VAL A 447 3.96 -16.54 18.97
N ARG A 448 4.30 -16.13 20.20
CA ARG A 448 4.04 -16.94 21.40
C ARG A 448 2.56 -17.19 21.58
N ARG A 449 1.73 -16.18 21.52
CA ARG A 449 0.27 -16.30 21.59
C ARG A 449 -0.27 -17.22 20.49
N LEU A 450 0.14 -17.00 19.24
CA LEU A 450 -0.30 -17.79 18.08
C LEU A 450 0.18 -19.24 18.12
N CYS A 451 1.34 -19.50 18.69
CA CYS A 451 1.85 -20.86 18.92
C CYS A 451 1.39 -21.46 20.26
N ALA A 452 0.44 -20.80 20.94
CA ALA A 452 -0.11 -21.24 22.23
C ALA A 452 0.97 -21.49 23.29
N LYS A 453 1.96 -20.59 23.36
CA LYS A 453 3.00 -20.56 24.39
C LYS A 453 2.67 -19.51 25.45
N PRO A 454 3.05 -19.72 26.72
CA PRO A 454 2.91 -18.68 27.74
C PRO A 454 3.62 -17.40 27.33
N ALA A 455 3.05 -16.23 27.70
CA ALA A 455 3.61 -14.93 27.33
C ALA A 455 5.01 -14.70 27.94
N ASP A 456 5.24 -15.22 29.13
CA ASP A 456 6.50 -15.18 29.87
C ASP A 456 7.49 -16.31 29.52
N SER A 457 7.15 -17.16 28.55
CA SER A 457 7.99 -18.27 28.10
C SER A 457 9.26 -17.75 27.44
N GLU A 458 10.39 -18.41 27.69
CA GLU A 458 11.63 -18.20 26.93
C GLU A 458 11.60 -18.82 25.51
N TRP A 459 10.53 -19.54 25.18
CA TRP A 459 10.41 -20.19 23.86
C TRP A 459 10.41 -19.16 22.73
N LEU A 460 11.26 -19.42 21.74
CA LEU A 460 11.30 -18.73 20.47
C LEU A 460 11.34 -19.77 19.34
N PRO A 461 10.65 -19.54 18.22
CA PRO A 461 10.75 -20.43 17.07
C PRO A 461 12.16 -20.39 16.48
N THR A 462 12.69 -21.54 16.09
CA THR A 462 14.02 -21.68 15.49
C THR A 462 13.95 -21.83 13.98
N THR A 463 12.83 -22.35 13.47
CA THR A 463 12.59 -22.59 12.05
C THR A 463 11.23 -22.05 11.58
N THR A 464 11.12 -21.78 10.30
CA THR A 464 9.86 -21.38 9.65
C THR A 464 8.81 -22.49 9.78
N GLN A 465 9.24 -23.76 9.66
CA GLN A 465 8.37 -24.92 9.75
C GLN A 465 7.74 -25.08 11.15
N GLU A 466 8.44 -24.69 12.21
CA GLU A 466 7.85 -24.66 13.56
C GLU A 466 6.66 -23.70 13.65
N ILE A 467 6.79 -22.51 13.07
CA ILE A 467 5.70 -21.53 13.01
C ILE A 467 4.58 -22.08 12.14
N CYS A 468 4.87 -22.55 10.93
CA CYS A 468 3.87 -23.11 10.00
C CYS A 468 3.08 -24.26 10.67
N LYS A 469 3.76 -25.18 11.35
CA LYS A 469 3.11 -26.32 12.04
C LYS A 469 2.12 -25.85 13.10
N CYS A 470 2.38 -24.71 13.71
CA CYS A 470 1.49 -24.14 14.72
C CYS A 470 0.27 -23.48 14.12
N ILE A 471 0.45 -22.61 13.14
CA ILE A 471 -0.58 -21.66 12.69
C ILE A 471 -1.18 -22.01 11.32
N PHE A 472 -0.55 -22.87 10.53
CA PHE A 472 -0.98 -23.16 9.17
C PHE A 472 -1.47 -24.61 9.02
N HIS A 473 -2.74 -24.76 8.69
CA HIS A 473 -3.43 -26.01 8.49
C HIS A 473 -3.81 -26.13 7.01
N THR A 474 -3.49 -27.24 6.40
CA THR A 474 -3.82 -27.51 4.99
C THR A 474 -4.59 -28.80 4.86
N SER A 475 -5.43 -28.91 3.83
CA SER A 475 -6.12 -30.16 3.56
C SER A 475 -6.22 -30.45 2.06
N TYR A 476 -5.94 -31.70 1.69
CA TYR A 476 -6.35 -32.22 0.39
C TYR A 476 -7.69 -32.93 0.53
N MET A 477 -8.70 -32.47 -0.21
CA MET A 477 -10.07 -32.99 -0.19
C MET A 477 -10.39 -33.67 -1.51
N GLY A 478 -10.06 -34.95 -1.59
CA GLY A 478 -10.20 -35.76 -2.79
C GLY A 478 -11.61 -36.32 -3.00
N THR A 479 -11.97 -36.56 -4.26
CA THR A 479 -13.09 -37.38 -4.69
C THR A 479 -12.59 -38.42 -5.69
N GLN A 480 -13.46 -39.31 -6.15
CA GLN A 480 -13.14 -40.26 -7.23
C GLN A 480 -12.67 -39.57 -8.53
N ASN A 481 -12.94 -38.27 -8.70
CA ASN A 481 -12.52 -37.47 -9.84
C ASN A 481 -11.16 -36.80 -9.64
N SER A 482 -10.51 -37.00 -8.50
CA SER A 482 -9.26 -36.35 -8.14
C SER A 482 -8.05 -37.16 -8.58
N GLY A 483 -7.05 -36.50 -9.16
CA GLY A 483 -5.82 -37.13 -9.65
C GLY A 483 -4.86 -37.51 -8.53
N LYS A 484 -4.12 -38.60 -8.71
CA LYS A 484 -3.08 -39.00 -7.76
C LYS A 484 -1.93 -37.98 -7.73
N GLU A 485 -1.55 -37.43 -8.90
CA GLU A 485 -0.43 -36.50 -9.03
C GLU A 485 -0.68 -35.17 -8.27
N THR A 486 -1.89 -34.64 -8.33
CA THR A 486 -2.27 -33.42 -7.60
C THR A 486 -2.27 -33.64 -6.09
N ARG A 487 -2.74 -34.83 -5.66
CA ARG A 487 -2.70 -35.25 -4.25
C ARG A 487 -1.28 -35.37 -3.71
N ASP A 488 -0.40 -36.05 -4.45
CA ASP A 488 1.00 -36.24 -4.09
C ASP A 488 1.77 -34.94 -4.07
N ARG A 489 1.51 -34.00 -5.01
CA ARG A 489 2.09 -32.64 -5.01
C ARG A 489 1.65 -31.84 -3.79
N ALA A 490 0.35 -31.86 -3.47
CA ALA A 490 -0.17 -31.16 -2.29
C ALA A 490 0.48 -31.67 -1.00
N ALA A 491 0.58 -32.99 -0.85
CA ALA A 491 1.20 -33.61 0.32
C ALA A 491 2.68 -33.25 0.47
N ARG A 492 3.46 -33.28 -0.63
CA ARG A 492 4.88 -32.91 -0.63
C ARG A 492 5.08 -31.43 -0.31
N LEU A 493 4.31 -30.53 -0.93
CA LEU A 493 4.37 -29.10 -0.61
C LEU A 493 4.06 -28.85 0.87
N ALA A 494 3.01 -29.48 1.39
CA ALA A 494 2.64 -29.36 2.80
C ALA A 494 3.74 -29.83 3.76
N ALA A 495 4.47 -30.89 3.39
CA ALA A 495 5.61 -31.40 4.16
C ALA A 495 6.81 -30.43 4.11
N ASP A 496 7.15 -29.89 2.93
CA ASP A 496 8.29 -28.99 2.74
C ASP A 496 8.11 -27.66 3.49
N ILE A 497 6.90 -27.07 3.46
CA ILE A 497 6.61 -25.86 4.22
C ILE A 497 6.31 -26.10 5.70
N GLY A 498 6.13 -27.36 6.10
CA GLY A 498 5.88 -27.76 7.49
C GLY A 498 4.46 -27.48 7.99
N SER A 499 3.44 -27.39 7.12
CA SER A 499 2.05 -27.18 7.54
C SER A 499 1.46 -28.44 8.22
N TYR A 500 0.43 -28.24 9.06
CA TYR A 500 -0.37 -29.36 9.56
C TYR A 500 -1.33 -29.81 8.47
N HIS A 501 -1.00 -30.92 7.80
CA HIS A 501 -1.74 -31.41 6.62
C HIS A 501 -2.69 -32.55 6.95
N ILE A 502 -3.91 -32.48 6.36
CA ILE A 502 -4.93 -33.53 6.42
C ILE A 502 -5.28 -33.95 5.00
N ASP A 503 -5.26 -35.25 4.75
CA ASP A 503 -5.61 -35.82 3.46
C ASP A 503 -6.77 -36.81 3.63
N PHE A 504 -7.88 -36.56 2.90
CA PHE A 504 -9.07 -37.42 2.97
C PHE A 504 -9.91 -37.36 1.69
N ASN A 505 -10.72 -38.42 1.53
CA ASN A 505 -11.74 -38.53 0.48
C ASN A 505 -13.14 -38.30 1.08
N PHE A 506 -13.97 -37.50 0.40
CA PHE A 506 -15.31 -37.17 0.86
C PHE A 506 -16.44 -37.64 -0.07
N ASP A 507 -16.21 -38.66 -0.92
CA ASP A 507 -17.25 -39.24 -1.80
C ASP A 507 -18.47 -39.74 -1.04
N THR A 508 -18.31 -40.21 0.20
CA THR A 508 -19.45 -40.60 1.04
C THR A 508 -20.43 -39.45 1.26
N VAL A 509 -19.94 -38.23 1.46
CA VAL A 509 -20.78 -37.03 1.65
C VAL A 509 -21.45 -36.65 0.34
N VAL A 510 -20.72 -36.69 -0.79
CA VAL A 510 -21.28 -36.43 -2.13
C VAL A 510 -22.38 -37.42 -2.43
N THR A 511 -22.14 -38.70 -2.24
CA THR A 511 -23.11 -39.80 -2.47
C THR A 511 -24.36 -39.63 -1.60
N SER A 512 -24.20 -39.25 -0.34
CA SER A 512 -25.35 -39.03 0.56
C SER A 512 -26.26 -37.91 0.07
N ILE A 513 -25.69 -36.79 -0.41
CA ILE A 513 -26.47 -35.68 -0.98
C ILE A 513 -27.16 -36.10 -2.29
N MET A 514 -26.46 -36.83 -3.14
CA MET A 514 -27.04 -37.30 -4.41
C MET A 514 -28.16 -38.30 -4.17
N ASN A 515 -28.02 -39.21 -3.21
CA ASN A 515 -29.06 -40.15 -2.82
C ASN A 515 -30.32 -39.42 -2.28
N LEU A 516 -30.09 -38.40 -1.42
CA LEU A 516 -31.21 -37.57 -0.93
C LEU A 516 -31.96 -36.90 -2.08
N PHE A 517 -31.24 -36.30 -3.04
CA PHE A 517 -31.86 -35.69 -4.21
C PHE A 517 -32.64 -36.71 -5.05
N THR A 518 -32.01 -37.86 -5.31
CA THR A 518 -32.63 -38.93 -6.09
C THR A 518 -33.91 -39.47 -5.43
N VAL A 519 -33.89 -39.66 -4.11
CA VAL A 519 -35.09 -40.13 -3.37
C VAL A 519 -36.24 -39.13 -3.45
N ILE A 520 -35.94 -37.82 -3.37
CA ILE A 520 -36.98 -36.79 -3.40
C ILE A 520 -37.57 -36.60 -4.81
N THR A 521 -36.69 -36.63 -5.84
CA THR A 521 -37.07 -36.23 -7.21
C THR A 521 -37.27 -37.39 -8.15
N ASN A 522 -36.91 -38.59 -7.75
CA ASN A 522 -36.84 -39.80 -8.59
C ASN A 522 -36.01 -39.59 -9.86
N PHE A 523 -34.99 -38.70 -9.79
CA PHE A 523 -34.10 -38.37 -10.88
C PHE A 523 -32.63 -38.46 -10.42
N GLN A 524 -31.80 -39.22 -11.16
CA GLN A 524 -30.39 -39.38 -10.91
C GLN A 524 -29.58 -38.62 -11.94
N PRO A 525 -28.90 -37.50 -11.56
CA PRO A 525 -28.12 -36.71 -12.49
C PRO A 525 -26.81 -37.44 -12.85
N ARG A 526 -26.33 -37.22 -14.10
CA ARG A 526 -25.12 -37.85 -14.65
C ARG A 526 -24.14 -36.78 -15.14
N PHE A 527 -22.86 -37.11 -15.09
CA PHE A 527 -21.85 -36.28 -15.76
C PHE A 527 -22.04 -36.31 -17.28
N LYS A 528 -21.59 -35.23 -17.95
CA LYS A 528 -21.67 -35.12 -19.41
C LYS A 528 -20.96 -36.29 -20.12
N VAL A 529 -19.80 -36.71 -19.61
CA VAL A 529 -19.04 -37.87 -20.10
C VAL A 529 -19.81 -39.19 -19.98
N HIS A 530 -20.83 -39.24 -19.13
CA HIS A 530 -21.75 -40.39 -18.98
C HIS A 530 -23.13 -40.14 -19.56
N GLY A 531 -23.24 -39.20 -20.51
CA GLY A 531 -24.49 -38.93 -21.22
C GLY A 531 -25.46 -37.98 -20.53
N GLY A 532 -25.06 -37.32 -19.44
CA GLY A 532 -25.85 -36.30 -18.78
C GLY A 532 -25.87 -34.97 -19.52
N SER A 533 -26.87 -34.14 -19.25
CA SER A 533 -27.00 -32.79 -19.77
C SER A 533 -25.94 -31.86 -19.16
N SER A 534 -25.71 -30.71 -19.79
CA SER A 534 -24.82 -29.64 -19.23
C SER A 534 -25.29 -29.13 -17.88
N ALA A 535 -26.61 -29.13 -17.61
CA ALA A 535 -27.19 -28.75 -16.32
C ALA A 535 -26.86 -29.76 -15.23
N GLU A 536 -27.00 -31.05 -15.51
CA GLU A 536 -26.62 -32.13 -14.59
C GLU A 536 -25.12 -32.08 -14.27
N ASN A 537 -24.29 -31.95 -15.31
CA ASN A 537 -22.83 -31.86 -15.17
C ASN A 537 -22.44 -30.71 -14.27
N ALA A 538 -22.98 -29.52 -14.49
CA ALA A 538 -22.71 -28.36 -13.65
C ALA A 538 -23.21 -28.54 -12.21
N ALA A 539 -24.37 -29.19 -12.00
CA ALA A 539 -24.89 -29.45 -10.67
C ALA A 539 -23.96 -30.39 -9.88
N LEU A 540 -23.48 -31.47 -10.50
CA LEU A 540 -22.54 -32.41 -9.88
C LEU A 540 -21.19 -31.77 -9.52
N GLN A 541 -20.63 -30.92 -10.40
CA GLN A 541 -19.44 -30.15 -10.10
C GLN A 541 -19.65 -29.20 -8.91
N ASN A 542 -20.80 -28.50 -8.89
CA ASN A 542 -21.15 -27.54 -7.86
C ASN A 542 -21.31 -28.17 -6.47
N VAL A 543 -21.91 -29.37 -6.38
CA VAL A 543 -22.03 -30.11 -5.12
C VAL A 543 -20.62 -30.36 -4.56
N GLN A 544 -19.69 -30.87 -5.35
CA GLN A 544 -18.32 -31.15 -4.91
C GLN A 544 -17.60 -29.88 -4.44
N ALA A 545 -17.65 -28.79 -5.22
CA ALA A 545 -16.99 -27.53 -4.89
C ALA A 545 -17.50 -26.95 -3.55
N ARG A 546 -18.82 -26.95 -3.34
CA ARG A 546 -19.43 -26.39 -2.13
C ARG A 546 -19.23 -27.23 -0.90
N LEU A 547 -19.22 -28.54 -1.04
CA LEU A 547 -18.90 -29.43 0.07
C LEU A 547 -17.46 -29.21 0.57
N ARG A 548 -16.52 -28.96 -0.33
CA ARG A 548 -15.16 -28.56 0.08
C ARG A 548 -15.17 -27.31 0.97
N MET A 549 -15.99 -26.33 0.65
CA MET A 549 -16.13 -25.12 1.47
C MET A 549 -16.74 -25.46 2.85
N VAL A 550 -17.86 -26.20 2.90
CA VAL A 550 -18.50 -26.60 4.16
C VAL A 550 -17.53 -27.37 5.07
N LEU A 551 -16.80 -28.31 4.49
CA LEU A 551 -15.77 -29.08 5.22
C LEU A 551 -14.61 -28.18 5.67
N SER A 552 -14.19 -27.22 4.85
CA SER A 552 -13.16 -26.25 5.24
C SER A 552 -13.52 -25.49 6.51
N TYR A 553 -14.73 -24.97 6.60
CA TYR A 553 -15.20 -24.27 7.80
C TYR A 553 -15.39 -25.20 9.00
N LEU A 554 -15.84 -26.44 8.78
CA LEU A 554 -15.94 -27.42 9.85
C LEU A 554 -14.54 -27.70 10.47
N PHE A 555 -13.56 -27.96 9.61
CA PHE A 555 -12.19 -28.21 10.08
C PHE A 555 -11.56 -26.95 10.66
N ALA A 556 -11.72 -25.79 10.04
CA ALA A 556 -11.21 -24.53 10.55
C ALA A 556 -11.73 -24.21 11.94
N SER A 557 -13.00 -24.51 12.21
CA SER A 557 -13.62 -24.28 13.52
C SER A 557 -13.14 -25.28 14.58
N LEU A 558 -12.92 -26.55 14.25
CA LEU A 558 -12.73 -27.61 15.23
C LEU A 558 -11.26 -28.08 15.38
N LEU A 559 -10.40 -27.92 14.38
CA LEU A 559 -9.01 -28.38 14.45
C LEU A 559 -8.22 -27.83 15.63
N PRO A 560 -8.34 -26.56 16.03
CA PRO A 560 -7.63 -26.08 17.22
C PRO A 560 -8.00 -26.86 18.48
N ALA A 561 -9.28 -27.19 18.65
CA ALA A 561 -9.75 -28.00 19.78
C ALA A 561 -9.27 -29.45 19.67
N VAL A 562 -9.37 -30.06 18.48
CA VAL A 562 -8.85 -31.44 18.23
C VAL A 562 -7.35 -31.53 18.53
N ARG A 563 -6.59 -30.48 18.22
CA ARG A 563 -5.17 -30.37 18.52
C ARG A 563 -4.87 -29.93 19.96
N GLN A 564 -5.89 -29.83 20.81
CA GLN A 564 -5.77 -29.43 22.23
C GLN A 564 -5.00 -28.11 22.40
N ARG A 565 -5.22 -27.14 21.49
CA ARG A 565 -4.55 -25.85 21.59
C ARG A 565 -5.15 -25.04 22.74
N PRO A 566 -4.30 -24.53 23.68
CA PRO A 566 -4.77 -23.62 24.73
C PRO A 566 -5.42 -22.37 24.13
N GLY A 567 -6.51 -21.89 24.75
CA GLY A 567 -7.18 -20.67 24.34
C GLY A 567 -8.25 -20.82 23.26
N GLY A 568 -8.36 -21.99 22.60
CA GLY A 568 -9.37 -22.22 21.55
C GLY A 568 -9.16 -21.31 20.33
N GLY A 569 -10.25 -20.79 19.78
CA GLY A 569 -10.27 -19.94 18.59
C GLY A 569 -10.37 -20.74 17.30
N GLY A 570 -11.01 -20.14 16.27
CA GLY A 570 -11.09 -20.69 14.91
C GLY A 570 -9.87 -20.35 14.08
N LEU A 571 -9.74 -21.03 12.95
CA LEU A 571 -8.79 -20.71 11.91
C LEU A 571 -9.48 -19.85 10.84
N LEU A 572 -8.76 -18.92 10.25
CA LEU A 572 -9.24 -18.20 9.07
C LEU A 572 -9.10 -19.08 7.82
N VAL A 573 -10.18 -19.22 7.08
CA VAL A 573 -10.20 -19.98 5.82
C VAL A 573 -9.62 -19.10 4.71
N LEU A 574 -8.58 -19.58 4.04
CA LEU A 574 -7.97 -18.87 2.93
C LEU A 574 -8.55 -19.33 1.59
N ALA A 575 -8.92 -18.36 0.76
CA ALA A 575 -9.22 -18.57 -0.64
C ALA A 575 -7.95 -18.59 -1.49
N SER A 576 -8.05 -19.21 -2.66
CA SER A 576 -6.97 -19.31 -3.64
C SER A 576 -7.46 -18.98 -5.05
N SER A 577 -8.20 -17.90 -5.19
CA SER A 577 -8.66 -17.43 -6.50
C SER A 577 -7.87 -16.19 -6.91
N ASN A 578 -7.13 -16.29 -8.01
CA ASN A 578 -6.43 -15.15 -8.63
C ASN A 578 -7.40 -14.20 -9.34
N VAL A 579 -6.92 -13.03 -9.82
CA VAL A 579 -7.76 -12.03 -10.49
C VAL A 579 -8.42 -12.56 -11.77
N ASP A 580 -7.69 -13.35 -12.57
CA ASP A 580 -8.22 -13.95 -13.79
C ASP A 580 -9.30 -15.00 -13.49
N GLY A 581 -9.13 -15.74 -12.40
CA GLY A 581 -10.11 -16.71 -11.90
C GLY A 581 -11.38 -16.05 -11.39
N LYS A 582 -11.29 -14.95 -10.64
CA LYS A 582 -12.45 -14.27 -10.03
C LYS A 582 -13.15 -13.31 -10.99
N SER A 583 -12.38 -12.40 -11.61
CA SER A 583 -12.96 -11.32 -12.40
C SER A 583 -13.38 -11.73 -13.80
N LEU A 584 -12.66 -12.67 -14.41
CA LEU A 584 -12.76 -12.97 -15.83
C LEU A 584 -13.16 -14.44 -16.09
N LYS A 585 -12.70 -15.39 -15.29
CA LYS A 585 -13.00 -16.81 -15.45
C LYS A 585 -14.46 -17.14 -15.17
N HIS A 586 -15.09 -16.49 -14.22
CA HIS A 586 -16.54 -16.59 -14.00
C HIS A 586 -17.36 -16.05 -15.18
N GLU A 587 -16.76 -15.25 -16.02
CA GLU A 587 -17.39 -14.70 -17.21
C GLU A 587 -17.43 -15.72 -18.36
N HIS A 588 -16.45 -16.62 -18.47
CA HIS A 588 -16.27 -17.46 -19.67
C HIS A 588 -16.79 -18.91 -19.58
N ARG A 589 -16.90 -19.50 -18.41
CA ARG A 589 -17.24 -20.93 -18.29
C ARG A 589 -18.67 -21.34 -18.64
N THR A 590 -19.49 -20.48 -19.25
CA THR A 590 -20.93 -20.73 -19.42
C THR A 590 -21.40 -20.81 -20.87
N LEU A 591 -20.57 -21.18 -21.83
CA LEU A 591 -21.00 -21.29 -23.23
C LEU A 591 -22.08 -22.37 -23.48
N LEU A 592 -22.20 -23.35 -22.59
CA LEU A 592 -23.14 -24.48 -22.75
C LEU A 592 -24.33 -24.49 -21.79
N SER A 593 -24.44 -23.54 -20.88
CA SER A 593 -25.56 -23.50 -19.92
C SER A 593 -26.43 -22.26 -20.06
N ILE A 594 -26.83 -21.89 -21.28
CA ILE A 594 -27.58 -20.67 -21.56
C ILE A 594 -28.95 -20.64 -20.87
N PHE A 595 -29.48 -21.76 -20.40
CA PHE A 595 -30.85 -21.83 -19.88
C PHE A 595 -31.00 -22.22 -18.39
N THR A 596 -29.99 -22.73 -17.70
CA THR A 596 -30.24 -23.34 -16.37
C THR A 596 -29.32 -22.96 -15.23
N ASN A 597 -28.20 -22.23 -15.44
CA ASN A 597 -27.19 -22.13 -14.40
C ASN A 597 -26.62 -20.72 -14.13
N ARG A 598 -27.49 -19.75 -13.87
CA ARG A 598 -27.06 -18.36 -13.57
C ARG A 598 -26.38 -18.17 -12.20
N CYS A 599 -26.37 -19.16 -11.30
CA CYS A 599 -26.02 -18.93 -9.91
C CYS A 599 -24.93 -19.83 -9.30
N HIS A 600 -24.21 -20.69 -10.03
CA HIS A 600 -23.71 -21.90 -9.38
C HIS A 600 -22.21 -22.02 -9.10
N ARG A 601 -21.33 -21.14 -9.56
CA ARG A 601 -19.87 -21.29 -9.36
C ARG A 601 -19.19 -20.23 -8.47
N MET A 602 -19.93 -19.33 -7.87
CA MET A 602 -19.37 -18.19 -7.12
C MET A 602 -19.09 -18.44 -5.64
N TYR A 603 -19.81 -19.35 -5.03
CA TYR A 603 -19.90 -19.36 -3.55
C TYR A 603 -18.74 -20.00 -2.82
N ASP A 604 -17.95 -20.85 -3.48
CA ASP A 604 -16.82 -21.53 -2.87
C ASP A 604 -15.62 -20.59 -2.65
N ALA A 605 -15.26 -19.77 -3.62
CA ALA A 605 -14.18 -18.78 -3.46
C ALA A 605 -14.61 -17.50 -2.73
N SER A 606 -15.91 -17.12 -2.82
CA SER A 606 -16.46 -15.92 -2.17
C SER A 606 -16.87 -16.13 -0.72
N SER A 607 -16.72 -17.33 -0.19
CA SER A 607 -17.12 -17.68 1.18
C SER A 607 -15.93 -17.87 2.11
N ALA A 608 -14.70 -17.78 1.64
CA ALA A 608 -13.51 -17.78 2.50
C ALA A 608 -13.38 -16.45 3.26
N ASP A 609 -12.58 -16.44 4.33
CA ASP A 609 -12.39 -15.26 5.16
C ASP A 609 -11.44 -14.25 4.51
N LEU A 610 -10.34 -14.73 3.92
CA LEU A 610 -9.31 -13.91 3.28
C LEU A 610 -8.80 -14.53 1.98
N ASN A 611 -8.35 -13.69 1.05
CA ASN A 611 -7.76 -14.13 -0.21
C ASN A 611 -6.47 -13.35 -0.55
N PRO A 612 -5.29 -13.92 -0.27
CA PRO A 612 -4.02 -13.20 -0.46
C PRO A 612 -3.62 -13.01 -1.93
N ILE A 613 -4.20 -13.76 -2.86
CA ILE A 613 -3.86 -13.71 -4.30
C ILE A 613 -4.97 -13.13 -5.18
N GLY A 614 -5.99 -12.52 -4.57
CA GLY A 614 -7.22 -12.15 -5.27
C GLY A 614 -7.08 -11.13 -6.38
N SER A 615 -6.07 -10.28 -6.34
CA SER A 615 -5.76 -9.29 -7.37
C SER A 615 -4.45 -9.57 -8.13
N VAL A 616 -3.86 -10.74 -7.95
CA VAL A 616 -2.63 -11.13 -8.67
C VAL A 616 -3.00 -11.93 -9.91
N SER A 617 -2.39 -11.60 -11.07
CA SER A 617 -2.64 -12.31 -12.33
C SER A 617 -2.04 -13.71 -12.33
N LYS A 618 -2.60 -14.59 -13.15
CA LYS A 618 -2.06 -15.97 -13.32
C LYS A 618 -0.63 -15.97 -13.85
N VAL A 619 -0.30 -14.99 -14.67
CA VAL A 619 1.04 -14.81 -15.24
C VAL A 619 2.04 -14.44 -14.14
N ASP A 620 1.68 -13.48 -13.31
CA ASP A 620 2.54 -13.05 -12.21
C ASP A 620 2.63 -14.09 -11.09
N LEU A 621 1.55 -14.86 -10.84
CA LEU A 621 1.62 -16.01 -9.94
C LEU A 621 2.65 -17.06 -10.41
N LYS A 622 2.72 -17.35 -11.71
CA LYS A 622 3.73 -18.28 -12.24
C LYS A 622 5.15 -17.76 -12.00
N LYS A 623 5.39 -16.49 -12.25
CA LYS A 623 6.70 -15.86 -12.01
C LYS A 623 7.05 -15.87 -10.50
N PHE A 624 6.07 -15.51 -9.65
CA PHE A 624 6.22 -15.56 -8.20
C PHE A 624 6.58 -16.97 -7.70
N ILE A 625 5.92 -18.01 -8.19
CA ILE A 625 6.21 -19.40 -7.81
C ILE A 625 7.62 -19.82 -8.25
N SER A 626 8.03 -19.48 -9.49
CA SER A 626 9.38 -19.72 -9.97
C SER A 626 10.43 -18.99 -9.13
N TRP A 627 10.23 -17.71 -8.86
CA TRP A 627 11.11 -16.94 -8.00
C TRP A 627 11.19 -17.51 -6.56
N SER A 628 10.05 -17.89 -6.00
CA SER A 628 9.96 -18.46 -4.65
C SER A 628 10.66 -19.82 -4.54
N GLY A 629 10.61 -20.64 -5.59
CA GLY A 629 11.31 -21.93 -5.65
C GLY A 629 12.80 -21.79 -5.37
N HIS A 630 13.41 -20.75 -5.96
CA HIS A 630 14.83 -20.45 -5.76
C HIS A 630 15.09 -19.69 -4.44
N SER A 631 14.30 -18.64 -4.15
CA SER A 631 14.54 -17.74 -3.02
C SER A 631 14.21 -18.37 -1.65
N PHE A 632 13.32 -19.34 -1.62
CA PHE A 632 12.89 -20.01 -0.40
C PHE A 632 13.47 -21.44 -0.26
N ASP A 633 14.25 -21.90 -1.24
CA ASP A 633 14.78 -23.27 -1.30
C ASP A 633 13.65 -24.33 -1.25
N LEU A 634 12.64 -24.14 -2.10
CA LEU A 634 11.48 -25.00 -2.23
C LEU A 634 11.38 -25.58 -3.66
N PRO A 635 12.21 -26.57 -4.03
CA PRO A 635 12.26 -27.08 -5.41
C PRO A 635 10.96 -27.71 -5.88
N ILE A 636 10.09 -28.17 -4.98
CA ILE A 636 8.77 -28.71 -5.31
C ILE A 636 7.89 -27.69 -6.08
N LEU A 637 8.11 -26.39 -5.91
CA LEU A 637 7.32 -25.34 -6.54
C LEU A 637 7.40 -25.37 -8.07
N GLU A 638 8.50 -25.83 -8.65
CA GLU A 638 8.68 -25.96 -10.10
C GLU A 638 7.66 -26.93 -10.73
N GLU A 639 7.28 -27.97 -10.02
CA GLU A 639 6.27 -28.93 -10.53
C GLU A 639 4.88 -28.30 -10.73
N PHE A 640 4.57 -27.24 -9.98
CA PHE A 640 3.29 -26.54 -10.10
C PHE A 640 3.24 -25.64 -11.33
N ILE A 641 4.38 -25.16 -11.81
CA ILE A 641 4.46 -24.27 -12.99
C ILE A 641 4.08 -25.04 -14.26
N HIS A 642 4.53 -26.29 -14.35
CA HIS A 642 4.32 -27.15 -15.51
C HIS A 642 3.02 -27.94 -15.46
N ALA A 643 2.32 -27.94 -14.31
CA ALA A 643 1.06 -28.63 -14.16
C ALA A 643 -0.07 -28.00 -15.00
N THR A 644 -0.84 -28.84 -15.71
CA THR A 644 -2.01 -28.37 -16.46
C THR A 644 -3.06 -27.81 -15.48
N PRO A 645 -3.55 -26.58 -15.66
CA PRO A 645 -4.61 -26.04 -14.82
C PRO A 645 -5.92 -26.82 -15.01
N THR A 646 -6.37 -27.48 -13.94
CA THR A 646 -7.61 -28.28 -13.93
C THR A 646 -8.33 -28.11 -12.59
N ALA A 647 -9.65 -28.20 -12.62
CA ALA A 647 -10.47 -28.14 -11.39
C ALA A 647 -10.81 -29.54 -10.82
N GLU A 648 -10.51 -30.61 -11.53
CA GLU A 648 -10.75 -32.01 -11.14
C GLU A 648 -12.15 -32.26 -10.57
N LEU A 649 -13.18 -31.69 -11.20
CA LEU A 649 -14.58 -31.80 -10.79
C LEU A 649 -15.36 -32.77 -11.68
N GLU A 650 -14.76 -33.23 -12.78
CA GLU A 650 -15.32 -34.18 -13.73
C GLU A 650 -14.48 -35.46 -13.75
N PRO A 651 -15.10 -36.61 -14.08
CA PRO A 651 -14.37 -37.87 -14.23
C PRO A 651 -13.24 -37.75 -15.25
N ILE A 652 -12.05 -38.23 -14.87
CA ILE A 652 -10.89 -38.29 -15.78
C ILE A 652 -11.10 -39.51 -16.68
N THR A 653 -11.08 -39.33 -18.01
CA THR A 653 -11.15 -40.42 -18.98
C THR A 653 -9.89 -40.45 -19.84
N HIS A 654 -9.62 -41.57 -20.55
CA HIS A 654 -8.44 -41.71 -21.40
C HIS A 654 -8.35 -40.64 -22.49
N ASP A 655 -9.49 -40.08 -22.96
CA ASP A 655 -9.57 -39.16 -24.09
C ASP A 655 -9.88 -37.70 -23.67
N TYR A 656 -10.08 -37.45 -22.37
CA TYR A 656 -10.49 -36.12 -21.92
C TYR A 656 -9.85 -35.76 -20.58
N VAL A 657 -9.04 -34.68 -20.63
CA VAL A 657 -8.55 -33.97 -19.43
C VAL A 657 -9.13 -32.56 -19.46
N GLN A 658 -9.81 -32.18 -18.40
CA GLN A 658 -10.39 -30.85 -18.28
C GLN A 658 -9.29 -29.80 -18.32
N SER A 659 -9.39 -28.83 -19.28
CA SER A 659 -8.48 -27.70 -19.41
C SER A 659 -9.26 -26.39 -19.35
N ASP A 660 -8.84 -25.52 -18.43
CA ASP A 660 -9.52 -24.24 -18.22
C ASP A 660 -9.48 -23.32 -19.44
N GLU A 661 -8.34 -23.22 -20.14
CA GLU A 661 -8.19 -22.35 -21.31
C GLU A 661 -8.97 -22.86 -22.53
N ALA A 662 -8.99 -24.18 -22.73
CA ALA A 662 -9.81 -24.79 -23.78
C ALA A 662 -11.32 -24.56 -23.55
N ASP A 663 -11.77 -24.71 -22.31
CA ASP A 663 -13.17 -24.49 -21.92
C ASP A 663 -13.56 -23.00 -22.04
N MET A 664 -12.64 -22.08 -21.83
CA MET A 664 -12.88 -20.63 -21.93
C MET A 664 -12.82 -20.10 -23.36
N GLY A 665 -12.09 -20.75 -24.24
CA GLY A 665 -11.82 -20.27 -25.60
C GLY A 665 -10.90 -19.03 -25.69
N VAL A 666 -10.25 -18.67 -24.58
CA VAL A 666 -9.26 -17.58 -24.47
C VAL A 666 -8.17 -17.98 -23.48
N THR A 667 -6.94 -17.49 -23.70
CA THR A 667 -5.82 -17.74 -22.81
C THR A 667 -5.85 -16.79 -21.60
N TYR A 668 -5.19 -17.17 -20.51
CA TYR A 668 -5.02 -16.28 -19.36
C TYR A 668 -4.30 -14.97 -19.72
N ALA A 669 -3.33 -15.01 -20.65
CA ALA A 669 -2.68 -13.80 -21.15
C ALA A 669 -3.67 -12.86 -21.86
N GLN A 670 -4.58 -13.40 -22.66
CA GLN A 670 -5.65 -12.60 -23.30
C GLN A 670 -6.62 -12.02 -22.26
N LEU A 671 -6.96 -12.79 -21.22
CA LEU A 671 -7.81 -12.29 -20.13
C LEU A 671 -7.16 -11.12 -19.37
N GLY A 672 -5.88 -11.20 -19.08
CA GLY A 672 -5.14 -10.09 -18.47
C GLY A 672 -5.19 -8.81 -19.32
N VAL A 673 -5.05 -8.94 -20.65
CA VAL A 673 -5.21 -7.81 -21.59
C VAL A 673 -6.63 -7.23 -21.53
N PHE A 674 -7.66 -8.07 -21.59
CA PHE A 674 -9.06 -7.61 -21.46
C PHE A 674 -9.31 -6.90 -20.13
N GLY A 675 -8.82 -7.45 -19.02
CA GLY A 675 -8.92 -6.87 -17.69
C GLY A 675 -8.28 -5.49 -17.62
N TYR A 676 -7.05 -5.37 -18.07
CA TYR A 676 -6.33 -4.09 -18.15
C TYR A 676 -7.07 -3.06 -19.01
N LEU A 677 -7.44 -3.43 -20.25
CA LEU A 677 -8.15 -2.52 -21.15
C LEU A 677 -9.51 -2.08 -20.60
N ARG A 678 -10.20 -2.97 -19.88
CA ARG A 678 -11.51 -2.65 -19.27
C ARG A 678 -11.39 -1.81 -18.02
N LYS A 679 -10.50 -2.17 -17.10
CA LYS A 679 -10.43 -1.59 -15.75
C LYS A 679 -9.50 -0.39 -15.67
N VAL A 680 -8.30 -0.51 -16.19
CA VAL A 680 -7.26 0.53 -16.15
C VAL A 680 -7.44 1.52 -17.29
N ALA A 681 -7.45 1.05 -18.54
CA ALA A 681 -7.65 1.90 -19.71
C ALA A 681 -9.10 2.37 -19.91
N LYS A 682 -10.06 1.82 -19.14
CA LYS A 682 -11.49 2.23 -19.09
C LYS A 682 -12.20 2.14 -20.45
N LEU A 683 -11.78 1.20 -21.32
CA LEU A 683 -12.34 1.06 -22.66
C LEU A 683 -13.70 0.32 -22.65
N GLY A 684 -14.64 0.81 -23.44
CA GLY A 684 -15.89 0.13 -23.76
C GLY A 684 -15.70 -0.89 -24.88
N PRO A 685 -16.78 -1.62 -25.28
CA PRO A 685 -16.65 -2.72 -26.24
C PRO A 685 -16.02 -2.32 -27.58
N TYR A 686 -16.48 -1.24 -28.18
CA TYR A 686 -15.98 -0.80 -29.50
C TYR A 686 -14.54 -0.30 -29.42
N SER A 687 -14.21 0.58 -28.45
CA SER A 687 -12.86 1.11 -28.31
C SER A 687 -11.84 0.02 -27.94
N MET A 688 -12.27 -0.98 -27.17
CA MET A 688 -11.42 -2.14 -26.87
C MET A 688 -11.15 -2.96 -28.12
N TYR A 689 -12.17 -3.22 -28.95
CA TYR A 689 -12.02 -3.90 -30.23
C TYR A 689 -11.03 -3.16 -31.15
N GLU A 690 -11.19 -1.83 -31.33
CA GLU A 690 -10.25 -1.02 -32.11
C GLU A 690 -8.81 -1.11 -31.56
N LYS A 691 -8.64 -1.02 -30.26
CA LYS A 691 -7.31 -1.16 -29.64
C LYS A 691 -6.70 -2.52 -29.90
N LEU A 692 -7.51 -3.59 -29.81
CA LEU A 692 -7.07 -4.96 -30.05
C LEU A 692 -6.74 -5.24 -31.52
N LEU A 693 -7.38 -4.57 -32.48
CA LEU A 693 -6.96 -4.65 -33.89
C LEU A 693 -5.49 -4.24 -34.06
N HIS A 694 -5.04 -3.21 -33.33
CA HIS A 694 -3.65 -2.78 -33.37
C HIS A 694 -2.71 -3.71 -32.59
N MET A 695 -3.18 -4.28 -31.47
CA MET A 695 -2.36 -5.14 -30.61
C MET A 695 -2.22 -6.55 -31.18
N TRP A 696 -3.32 -7.12 -31.68
CA TRP A 696 -3.42 -8.53 -32.08
C TRP A 696 -3.58 -8.75 -33.60
N GLY A 697 -3.64 -7.69 -34.38
CA GLY A 697 -3.91 -7.79 -35.82
C GLY A 697 -2.87 -8.55 -36.65
N ASN A 698 -1.68 -8.79 -36.08
CA ASN A 698 -0.68 -9.66 -36.69
C ASN A 698 -0.95 -11.16 -36.44
N GLU A 699 -1.70 -11.48 -35.39
CA GLU A 699 -1.99 -12.85 -34.95
C GLU A 699 -3.39 -13.31 -35.32
N TYR A 700 -4.36 -12.39 -35.23
CA TYR A 700 -5.78 -12.67 -35.43
C TYR A 700 -6.37 -11.78 -36.54
N SER A 701 -7.38 -12.32 -37.21
CA SER A 701 -8.19 -11.54 -38.17
C SER A 701 -9.13 -10.57 -37.42
N PRO A 702 -9.63 -9.50 -38.04
CA PRO A 702 -10.64 -8.63 -37.47
C PRO A 702 -11.89 -9.37 -36.94
N ARG A 703 -12.28 -10.45 -37.64
CA ARG A 703 -13.41 -11.31 -37.23
C ARG A 703 -13.13 -12.03 -35.92
N GLU A 704 -11.98 -12.66 -35.79
CA GLU A 704 -11.59 -13.36 -34.57
C GLU A 704 -11.46 -12.39 -33.39
N ILE A 705 -10.89 -11.19 -33.58
CA ILE A 705 -10.79 -10.16 -32.55
C ILE A 705 -12.18 -9.69 -32.12
N TYR A 706 -13.11 -9.51 -33.10
CA TYR A 706 -14.49 -9.17 -32.81
C TYR A 706 -15.17 -10.25 -31.96
N GLU A 707 -15.04 -11.51 -32.36
CA GLU A 707 -15.67 -12.63 -31.65
C GLU A 707 -15.13 -12.75 -30.20
N LYS A 708 -13.82 -12.63 -30.00
CA LYS A 708 -13.18 -12.61 -28.68
C LYS A 708 -13.66 -11.43 -27.83
N THR A 709 -13.72 -10.22 -28.40
CA THR A 709 -14.17 -9.01 -27.69
C THR A 709 -15.67 -9.11 -27.33
N ARG A 710 -16.50 -9.55 -28.28
CA ARG A 710 -17.93 -9.78 -28.06
C ARG A 710 -18.16 -10.83 -26.97
N HIS A 711 -17.39 -11.91 -27.01
CA HIS A 711 -17.43 -12.99 -26.03
C HIS A 711 -17.13 -12.46 -24.62
N PHE A 712 -16.01 -11.72 -24.46
CA PHE A 712 -15.66 -11.08 -23.19
C PHE A 712 -16.81 -10.20 -22.67
N PHE A 713 -17.30 -9.25 -23.45
CA PHE A 713 -18.35 -8.33 -22.98
C PHE A 713 -19.70 -8.99 -22.75
N TYR A 714 -20.03 -10.03 -23.48
CA TYR A 714 -21.25 -10.83 -23.22
C TYR A 714 -21.21 -11.42 -21.82
N TYR A 715 -20.11 -12.11 -21.46
CA TYR A 715 -19.99 -12.69 -20.13
C TYR A 715 -19.82 -11.65 -19.02
N TYR A 716 -19.09 -10.59 -19.28
CA TYR A 716 -18.99 -9.45 -18.39
C TYR A 716 -20.38 -8.92 -18.02
N SER A 717 -21.27 -8.76 -19.00
CA SER A 717 -22.60 -8.20 -18.76
C SER A 717 -23.51 -9.12 -17.96
N ILE A 718 -23.54 -10.42 -18.26
CA ILE A 718 -24.46 -11.36 -17.61
C ILE A 718 -24.01 -11.82 -16.23
N ASN A 719 -22.70 -11.68 -15.92
CA ASN A 719 -22.12 -12.16 -14.67
C ASN A 719 -21.73 -11.03 -13.70
N ARG A 720 -21.87 -9.78 -14.08
CA ARG A 720 -21.43 -8.64 -13.27
C ARG A 720 -21.99 -8.65 -11.84
N HIS A 721 -23.25 -9.02 -11.67
CA HIS A 721 -23.89 -9.10 -10.35
C HIS A 721 -23.25 -10.12 -9.41
N LYS A 722 -22.50 -11.10 -9.94
CA LYS A 722 -21.84 -12.14 -9.15
C LYS A 722 -20.61 -11.60 -8.43
N MET A 723 -20.11 -10.43 -8.81
CA MET A 723 -18.93 -9.80 -8.24
C MET A 723 -19.26 -8.84 -7.09
N THR A 724 -20.50 -8.82 -6.61
CA THR A 724 -20.93 -7.94 -5.51
C THR A 724 -20.59 -8.48 -4.12
N VAL A 725 -20.47 -9.80 -4.00
CA VAL A 725 -20.12 -10.48 -2.75
C VAL A 725 -18.81 -11.22 -2.97
N LEU A 726 -17.74 -10.68 -2.46
CA LEU A 726 -16.39 -11.21 -2.64
C LEU A 726 -15.68 -11.32 -1.29
N THR A 727 -14.87 -12.35 -1.16
CA THR A 727 -13.91 -12.51 -0.08
C THR A 727 -12.96 -11.33 -0.06
N PRO A 728 -12.68 -10.69 1.10
CA PRO A 728 -11.65 -9.69 1.24
C PRO A 728 -10.34 -10.18 0.64
N SER A 729 -9.83 -9.44 -0.35
CA SER A 729 -8.66 -9.84 -1.13
C SER A 729 -7.56 -8.80 -0.98
N TYR A 730 -6.31 -9.26 -0.90
CA TYR A 730 -5.16 -8.38 -0.98
C TYR A 730 -5.17 -7.59 -2.30
N HIS A 731 -5.01 -6.28 -2.21
CA HIS A 731 -5.00 -5.39 -3.36
C HIS A 731 -3.56 -5.23 -3.87
N ALA A 732 -3.25 -5.82 -5.01
CA ALA A 732 -1.92 -5.76 -5.63
C ALA A 732 -1.92 -5.05 -6.98
N GLU A 733 -3.07 -5.00 -7.68
CA GLU A 733 -3.20 -4.46 -9.03
C GLU A 733 -4.30 -3.40 -9.07
N GLN A 734 -4.19 -2.46 -10.00
CA GLN A 734 -5.22 -1.43 -10.23
C GLN A 734 -6.57 -2.00 -10.66
N TYR A 735 -6.64 -3.24 -11.13
CA TYR A 735 -7.88 -3.97 -11.32
C TYR A 735 -7.94 -5.16 -10.37
N SER A 736 -8.88 -5.10 -9.45
CA SER A 736 -9.10 -6.11 -8.42
C SER A 736 -10.57 -6.53 -8.45
N PRO A 737 -10.91 -7.75 -8.03
CA PRO A 737 -12.30 -8.15 -7.87
C PRO A 737 -13.08 -7.22 -6.93
N GLU A 738 -12.42 -6.67 -5.93
CA GLU A 738 -13.03 -5.78 -4.94
C GLU A 738 -13.31 -4.37 -5.43
N ASP A 739 -12.75 -3.96 -6.55
CA ASP A 739 -13.05 -2.67 -7.19
C ASP A 739 -14.53 -2.52 -7.51
N ASN A 740 -15.28 -3.61 -7.53
CA ASN A 740 -16.71 -3.58 -7.71
C ASN A 740 -17.46 -2.76 -6.66
N ARG A 741 -16.88 -2.60 -5.48
CA ARG A 741 -17.42 -1.72 -4.43
C ARG A 741 -17.22 -0.24 -4.77
N HIS A 742 -16.27 0.08 -5.64
CA HIS A 742 -15.81 1.43 -5.87
C HIS A 742 -15.90 1.88 -7.32
N ASP A 743 -15.98 0.97 -8.29
CA ASP A 743 -16.02 1.32 -9.72
C ASP A 743 -17.39 1.77 -10.21
N LEU A 744 -18.42 1.69 -9.38
CA LEU A 744 -19.77 2.20 -9.57
C LEU A 744 -20.40 1.79 -10.91
N ARG A 745 -20.05 0.60 -11.44
CA ARG A 745 -20.61 0.06 -12.67
C ARG A 745 -21.89 -0.71 -12.39
N GLN A 746 -22.78 -0.72 -13.36
CA GLN A 746 -24.04 -1.45 -13.26
C GLN A 746 -23.80 -2.94 -13.00
N PHE A 747 -24.65 -3.56 -12.20
CA PHE A 747 -24.66 -5.01 -11.98
C PHE A 747 -25.41 -5.75 -13.08
N LEU A 748 -26.42 -5.10 -13.67
CA LEU A 748 -27.20 -5.63 -14.79
C LEU A 748 -26.94 -4.74 -15.99
N TYR A 749 -26.34 -5.31 -17.02
CA TYR A 749 -26.11 -4.63 -18.29
C TYR A 749 -27.19 -5.03 -19.29
N PRO A 750 -27.70 -4.08 -20.10
CA PRO A 750 -28.38 -4.45 -21.34
C PRO A 750 -27.38 -5.07 -22.31
N PRO A 751 -27.84 -5.84 -23.29
CA PRO A 751 -26.97 -6.32 -24.37
C PRO A 751 -26.27 -5.14 -25.07
N PHE A 752 -24.98 -5.25 -25.35
CA PHE A 752 -24.19 -4.21 -26.05
C PHE A 752 -24.48 -4.20 -27.57
N THR A 753 -25.75 -4.28 -27.96
CA THR A 753 -26.20 -4.49 -29.36
C THR A 753 -25.63 -3.44 -30.30
N TRP A 754 -25.66 -2.17 -29.91
CA TRP A 754 -25.12 -1.09 -30.76
C TRP A 754 -23.60 -1.22 -30.94
N ALA A 755 -22.84 -1.47 -29.90
CA ALA A 755 -21.41 -1.63 -29.99
C ALA A 755 -21.04 -2.85 -30.85
N TYR A 756 -21.76 -3.97 -30.67
CA TYR A 756 -21.56 -5.19 -31.48
C TYR A 756 -21.88 -4.94 -32.96
N LYS A 757 -22.96 -4.22 -33.29
CA LYS A 757 -23.27 -3.85 -34.65
C LYS A 757 -22.15 -3.01 -35.28
N LYS A 758 -21.67 -2.01 -34.52
CA LYS A 758 -20.61 -1.13 -35.00
C LYS A 758 -19.29 -1.88 -35.24
N MET A 759 -18.94 -2.82 -34.34
CA MET A 759 -17.80 -3.71 -34.55
C MET A 759 -17.98 -4.60 -35.78
N GLU A 760 -19.17 -5.20 -35.95
CA GLU A 760 -19.48 -6.05 -37.13
C GLU A 760 -19.36 -5.26 -38.44
N ASP A 761 -19.82 -4.02 -38.50
CA ASP A 761 -19.69 -3.17 -39.67
C ASP A 761 -18.22 -2.84 -39.97
N ASN A 762 -17.39 -2.65 -38.93
CA ASN A 762 -15.95 -2.45 -39.04
C ASN A 762 -15.25 -3.73 -39.55
N VAL A 763 -15.65 -4.90 -39.06
CA VAL A 763 -15.15 -6.20 -39.56
C VAL A 763 -15.41 -6.34 -41.06
N LYS A 764 -16.64 -6.09 -41.49
CA LYS A 764 -17.01 -6.15 -42.94
C LYS A 764 -16.18 -5.19 -43.77
N TYR A 765 -15.91 -4.00 -43.26
CA TYR A 765 -15.03 -3.03 -43.92
C TYR A 765 -13.61 -3.60 -44.12
N TRP A 766 -13.02 -4.17 -43.07
CA TRP A 766 -11.66 -4.72 -43.18
C TRP A 766 -11.61 -5.99 -44.03
N GLU A 767 -12.65 -6.85 -43.95
CA GLU A 767 -12.81 -8.01 -44.82
C GLU A 767 -12.89 -7.58 -46.31
N SER A 768 -13.62 -6.49 -46.61
CA SER A 768 -13.71 -5.93 -47.95
C SER A 768 -12.38 -5.38 -48.47
N LYS A 769 -11.48 -4.96 -47.55
CA LYS A 769 -10.09 -4.55 -47.86
C LYS A 769 -9.10 -5.71 -47.91
N GLY A 770 -9.58 -6.94 -47.78
CA GLY A 770 -8.77 -8.16 -47.89
C GLY A 770 -8.08 -8.58 -46.59
N TRP A 771 -8.42 -7.99 -45.44
CA TRP A 771 -7.87 -8.42 -44.16
C TRP A 771 -8.76 -9.51 -43.53
N THR A 772 -8.51 -10.76 -43.93
CA THR A 772 -9.29 -11.93 -43.53
C THR A 772 -8.55 -12.92 -42.65
N THR A 773 -7.21 -12.77 -42.51
CA THR A 773 -6.37 -13.65 -41.68
C THR A 773 -5.34 -12.85 -40.91
N GLY A 774 -4.94 -13.33 -39.72
CA GLY A 774 -3.90 -12.71 -38.89
C GLY A 774 -2.49 -12.78 -39.50
N LYS A 775 -2.14 -13.88 -40.17
CA LYS A 775 -0.82 -14.07 -40.83
C LYS A 775 -0.92 -13.75 -42.30
N GLY A 776 -0.37 -12.64 -42.75
CA GLY A 776 -0.16 -12.37 -44.18
C GLY A 776 -1.04 -11.30 -44.81
N GLY A 777 -1.85 -10.58 -44.05
CA GLY A 777 -2.65 -9.45 -44.56
C GLY A 777 -1.86 -8.21 -44.96
N LYS A 778 -0.53 -8.27 -45.01
CA LYS A 778 0.32 -7.25 -45.65
C LYS A 778 0.40 -7.43 -47.13
N LYS A 779 -0.73 -7.42 -47.87
CA LYS A 779 -0.74 -6.78 -49.16
C LYS A 779 -0.88 -5.29 -48.87
N SER A 780 0.17 -4.53 -49.19
CA SER A 780 0.24 -3.10 -49.06
C SER A 780 -1.11 -2.46 -49.37
N VAL A 781 -1.79 -1.90 -48.37
CA VAL A 781 -2.79 -0.88 -48.64
C VAL A 781 -1.99 0.30 -49.20
N LYS A 782 -1.99 0.50 -50.50
CA LYS A 782 -1.59 1.75 -51.10
C LYS A 782 -2.56 2.78 -50.55
N ALA A 783 -2.00 3.78 -49.84
CA ALA A 783 -2.74 4.98 -49.53
C ALA A 783 -3.17 5.61 -50.85
N ASP A 784 -4.44 5.64 -51.11
CA ASP A 784 -5.09 6.55 -52.06
C ASP A 784 -5.51 7.80 -51.28
#